data_90b4232dd6b207a58dfa194b0f0156b0
#
_entry.id   90b4232dd6b207a58dfa194b0f0156b0
#
_cell.length_a   1.000
_cell.length_b   1.000
_cell.length_c   1.000
_cell.angle_alpha   90.00
_cell.angle_beta   90.00
_cell.angle_gamma   90.00
#
_symmetry.space_group_name_H-M   'P 1'
#
loop_
_entity.id
_entity.type
_entity.pdbx_description
1 polymer ?
#
loop_
_entity_poly.entity_id
_entity_poly.type
_entity_poly.pdbx_seq_one_letter_code
_entity_poly.pdbx_strand_id
1 'polypeptide(L)'
;MNIKNILTTAMLAALPAAGMAQQSSVHFDMTVIDGALKESVSNGTFTIVSQLPALSVAGVSGEAVRFDGYSNYVKAKLTKNSLSTTNLTINIILAPETFPMMNTAEAENTPTYATVFGNLDEAAKKGFAIKLSSQGHLRFTFASAYAKGYLFTIDSSEKLPLGRWSQITAVLNKDANLAALYLNGNQVGTCKMSRSEIILSEGDYYIGKDATELKAGPFLINTFCGLIDDIAIYNQSLSPAQLAAVDLSARPDFNYPPSRYASSLWRPQFHGMPSGGWTNECHGLTYSDGKYHIFFQKNANGPYMARLHWGHISSENLYKWTEEPIAIAPGEWYDIKGCWSGCVYDDDNGINAIYTAVDNGKARIVKATPDDKGLVAWTKQGVVIDGRPAGLSDDFRDPYFFASGGNKYIIVGTSKDGIGACTLHKYENGNWTNDGKIFFRGTNANQHGTFWEMPNMTDMGNGKWLFTVTPLNTGVGVRTIYWVGTINPDGTFSPLHDQPKMLEMGGISKDGYGLLSPSIYQKDGKTLLLGIVPDKLPGEVNYEMGWAHNYSLPREISLDTNNNLIQKPYAGLAAMRTGVTASVAQDLTGEISLSPVSGRQVELLGEFTVGSGEMGFDFFKSDNGKARLSYNTADGVLTLDLTKLARRSNDGGPYNGVYAATLPEKPAVGEKLKLHVFIDGSIADIFVNDKWAYSVRIFPTAVEGTGTSVFATSTTTVDVKAWTLDADKSGETGISSIWNDPAAGSERIYNAAGQQYSAIPQKGLYILKGKKYVAN
;
A
#
# COMPACT_ATOMS: atom_id res chain seq x y z
N MET A 1 8.40 -76.06 -13.46
CA MET A 1 6.92 -75.90 -13.44
C MET A 1 6.58 -74.99 -12.30
N ASN A 2 6.31 -73.75 -12.60
CA ASN A 2 6.23 -72.66 -11.63
C ASN A 2 4.78 -72.45 -11.14
N ILE A 3 4.61 -72.48 -9.83
CA ILE A 3 3.39 -72.09 -9.15
C ILE A 3 3.55 -70.64 -8.75
N LYS A 4 2.75 -69.74 -9.32
CA LYS A 4 2.66 -68.34 -8.88
C LYS A 4 1.67 -68.21 -7.73
N ASN A 5 2.15 -67.70 -6.62
CA ASN A 5 1.36 -67.29 -5.49
C ASN A 5 0.54 -66.03 -5.85
N ILE A 6 -0.77 -66.10 -5.77
CA ILE A 6 -1.69 -64.96 -5.76
C ILE A 6 -1.87 -64.53 -4.30
N LEU A 7 -1.30 -63.40 -3.95
CA LEU A 7 -1.64 -62.71 -2.68
C LEU A 7 -2.91 -61.87 -2.95
N THR A 8 -3.99 -62.30 -2.36
CA THR A 8 -5.26 -61.51 -2.32
C THR A 8 -5.13 -60.51 -1.16
N THR A 9 -4.88 -59.24 -1.48
CA THR A 9 -4.92 -58.15 -0.50
C THR A 9 -6.40 -57.82 -0.24
N ALA A 10 -6.90 -58.21 0.93
CA ALA A 10 -8.21 -57.74 1.41
C ALA A 10 -8.09 -56.26 1.79
N MET A 11 -8.67 -55.37 0.97
CA MET A 11 -8.96 -54.00 1.36
C MET A 11 -10.12 -54.05 2.38
N LEU A 12 -9.80 -53.89 3.67
CA LEU A 12 -10.76 -53.44 4.62
C LEU A 12 -11.08 -51.98 4.32
N ALA A 13 -12.25 -51.71 3.76
CA ALA A 13 -12.84 -50.40 3.73
C ALA A 13 -13.23 -50.02 5.15
N ALA A 14 -12.41 -49.27 5.84
CA ALA A 14 -12.79 -48.60 7.07
C ALA A 14 -13.75 -47.47 6.67
N LEU A 15 -15.03 -47.64 7.00
CA LEU A 15 -16.01 -46.58 7.04
C LEU A 15 -15.45 -45.47 7.98
N PRO A 16 -15.46 -44.19 7.61
CA PRO A 16 -15.11 -43.16 8.56
C PRO A 16 -16.15 -43.17 9.65
N ALA A 17 -15.75 -43.56 10.86
CA ALA A 17 -16.51 -43.22 12.06
C ALA A 17 -16.59 -41.66 12.03
N ALA A 18 -17.81 -41.11 12.06
CA ALA A 18 -18.05 -39.72 12.37
C ALA A 18 -17.48 -39.48 13.77
N GLY A 19 -16.19 -39.16 13.86
CA GLY A 19 -15.51 -38.86 15.11
C GLY A 19 -16.07 -37.55 15.65
N MET A 20 -16.50 -37.57 16.91
CA MET A 20 -16.70 -36.33 17.66
C MET A 20 -15.41 -35.51 17.51
N ALA A 21 -15.53 -34.23 17.18
CA ALA A 21 -14.38 -33.33 17.08
C ALA A 21 -13.59 -33.41 18.40
N GLN A 22 -12.28 -33.68 18.29
CA GLN A 22 -11.40 -33.82 19.45
C GLN A 22 -11.35 -32.49 20.20
N GLN A 23 -11.58 -32.47 21.48
CA GLN A 23 -11.54 -31.25 22.28
C GLN A 23 -10.09 -30.78 22.47
N SER A 24 -9.79 -29.52 22.16
CA SER A 24 -8.52 -28.88 22.40
C SER A 24 -8.23 -28.66 23.89
N SER A 25 -6.97 -28.64 24.27
CA SER A 25 -6.54 -28.35 25.65
C SER A 25 -6.27 -26.85 25.84
N VAL A 26 -5.99 -26.12 24.74
CA VAL A 26 -5.86 -24.68 24.65
C VAL A 26 -6.43 -24.27 23.30
N HIS A 27 -7.22 -23.21 23.28
CA HIS A 27 -7.84 -22.74 22.05
C HIS A 27 -7.98 -21.22 22.00
N PHE A 28 -7.36 -20.62 20.98
CA PHE A 28 -7.45 -19.21 20.63
C PHE A 28 -8.30 -19.11 19.38
N ASP A 29 -9.56 -18.71 19.52
CA ASP A 29 -10.50 -18.49 18.42
C ASP A 29 -10.36 -17.09 17.79
N MET A 30 -9.29 -16.37 18.15
CA MET A 30 -8.94 -15.03 17.71
C MET A 30 -10.03 -13.96 17.88
N THR A 31 -11.08 -14.24 18.66
CA THR A 31 -12.10 -13.24 18.99
C THR A 31 -11.52 -12.17 19.92
N VAL A 32 -11.60 -10.92 19.50
CA VAL A 32 -11.14 -9.76 20.27
C VAL A 32 -12.30 -9.10 20.99
N ILE A 33 -12.25 -9.04 22.32
CA ILE A 33 -13.25 -8.37 23.17
C ILE A 33 -12.54 -7.31 23.99
N ASP A 34 -12.97 -6.04 23.89
CA ASP A 34 -12.42 -4.90 24.64
C ASP A 34 -10.88 -4.79 24.49
N GLY A 35 -10.34 -5.09 23.30
CA GLY A 35 -8.90 -5.02 23.02
C GLY A 35 -8.07 -6.18 23.60
N ALA A 36 -8.70 -7.22 24.11
CA ALA A 36 -8.05 -8.45 24.59
C ALA A 36 -8.50 -9.66 23.76
N LEU A 37 -7.60 -10.62 23.60
CA LEU A 37 -7.91 -11.89 22.94
C LEU A 37 -8.63 -12.81 23.92
N LYS A 38 -9.67 -13.50 23.45
CA LYS A 38 -10.39 -14.52 24.22
C LYS A 38 -9.73 -15.88 24.02
N GLU A 39 -9.54 -16.58 25.12
CA GLU A 39 -9.17 -17.99 25.12
C GLU A 39 -10.30 -18.80 25.77
N SER A 40 -10.71 -19.88 25.11
CA SER A 40 -11.98 -20.55 25.44
C SER A 40 -11.84 -21.75 26.39
N VAL A 41 -10.63 -22.23 26.66
CA VAL A 41 -10.44 -23.52 27.35
C VAL A 41 -9.63 -23.44 28.65
N SER A 42 -8.48 -22.74 28.66
CA SER A 42 -7.49 -22.82 29.75
C SER A 42 -7.56 -21.70 30.79
N ASN A 43 -8.45 -20.73 30.64
CA ASN A 43 -8.50 -19.49 31.44
C ASN A 43 -7.14 -18.75 31.55
N GLY A 44 -6.32 -18.82 30.49
CA GLY A 44 -5.06 -18.06 30.39
C GLY A 44 -5.32 -16.56 30.26
N THR A 45 -4.25 -15.76 30.41
CA THR A 45 -4.30 -14.32 30.19
C THR A 45 -3.61 -13.99 28.86
N PHE A 46 -4.25 -13.10 28.08
CA PHE A 46 -3.78 -12.76 26.74
C PHE A 46 -3.82 -11.26 26.57
N THR A 47 -2.68 -10.69 26.26
CA THR A 47 -2.52 -9.25 26.06
C THR A 47 -2.16 -9.01 24.61
N ILE A 48 -2.99 -8.23 23.92
CA ILE A 48 -2.63 -7.70 22.61
C ILE A 48 -1.78 -6.46 22.85
N VAL A 49 -0.56 -6.47 22.31
CA VAL A 49 0.29 -5.29 22.23
C VAL A 49 0.18 -4.75 20.83
N SER A 50 -0.14 -3.47 20.68
CA SER A 50 -0.28 -2.82 19.37
C SER A 50 -0.05 -1.32 19.49
N GLN A 51 0.64 -0.73 18.54
CA GLN A 51 0.80 0.72 18.44
C GLN A 51 -0.51 1.41 18.02
N LEU A 52 -1.23 0.78 17.09
CA LEU A 52 -2.54 1.22 16.62
C LEU A 52 -3.62 0.23 17.10
N PRO A 53 -4.90 0.57 17.04
CA PRO A 53 -5.96 -0.32 17.49
C PRO A 53 -5.79 -1.74 16.94
N ALA A 54 -5.94 -2.74 17.82
CA ALA A 54 -5.92 -4.13 17.43
C ALA A 54 -7.09 -4.41 16.48
N LEU A 55 -6.85 -5.24 15.47
CA LEU A 55 -7.78 -5.44 14.38
C LEU A 55 -8.31 -6.86 14.39
N SER A 56 -9.61 -6.97 14.62
CA SER A 56 -10.39 -8.13 14.25
C SER A 56 -10.90 -7.95 12.82
N VAL A 57 -10.71 -8.95 11.99
CA VAL A 57 -11.21 -9.02 10.61
C VAL A 57 -11.93 -10.36 10.41
N ALA A 58 -12.67 -10.53 9.31
CA ALA A 58 -13.29 -11.80 8.99
C ALA A 58 -12.22 -12.88 8.75
N GLY A 59 -12.36 -14.01 9.44
CA GLY A 59 -11.58 -15.23 9.26
C GLY A 59 -12.31 -16.28 8.43
N VAL A 60 -11.78 -17.49 8.39
CA VAL A 60 -12.45 -18.66 7.80
C VAL A 60 -13.28 -19.43 8.83
N SER A 61 -13.02 -19.21 10.11
CA SER A 61 -13.70 -19.86 11.23
C SER A 61 -14.23 -18.84 12.26
N GLY A 62 -14.71 -17.68 11.81
CA GLY A 62 -15.17 -16.59 12.66
C GLY A 62 -14.36 -15.33 12.44
N GLU A 63 -13.63 -14.87 13.47
CA GLU A 63 -12.76 -13.71 13.41
C GLU A 63 -11.29 -14.13 13.30
N ALA A 64 -10.48 -13.29 12.65
CA ALA A 64 -9.04 -13.41 12.63
C ALA A 64 -8.39 -12.12 13.15
N VAL A 65 -7.20 -12.24 13.72
CA VAL A 65 -6.39 -11.06 14.10
C VAL A 65 -5.45 -10.69 12.97
N ARG A 66 -5.46 -9.41 12.60
CA ARG A 66 -4.54 -8.82 11.63
C ARG A 66 -3.24 -8.40 12.30
N PHE A 67 -2.15 -9.07 11.95
CA PHE A 67 -0.78 -8.73 12.37
C PHE A 67 -0.14 -7.81 11.32
N ASP A 68 0.41 -6.68 11.76
CA ASP A 68 0.90 -5.60 10.89
C ASP A 68 2.39 -5.74 10.51
N GLY A 69 3.06 -6.76 11.02
CA GLY A 69 4.44 -7.05 10.65
C GLY A 69 5.51 -6.18 11.33
N TYR A 70 5.14 -5.26 12.25
CA TYR A 70 6.14 -4.38 12.90
C TYR A 70 5.78 -3.92 14.31
N SER A 71 4.50 -3.87 14.69
CA SER A 71 4.10 -3.21 15.95
C SER A 71 3.18 -4.06 16.83
N ASN A 72 2.41 -4.99 16.27
CA ASN A 72 1.46 -5.75 17.04
C ASN A 72 1.81 -7.23 17.19
N TYR A 73 1.48 -7.76 18.34
CA TYR A 73 1.63 -9.17 18.70
C TYR A 73 0.76 -9.50 19.91
N VAL A 74 0.58 -10.80 20.19
CA VAL A 74 -0.09 -11.26 21.41
C VAL A 74 0.93 -11.88 22.35
N LYS A 75 0.84 -11.51 23.61
CA LYS A 75 1.57 -12.10 24.73
C LYS A 75 0.59 -12.94 25.55
N ALA A 76 0.83 -14.25 25.60
CA ALA A 76 -0.04 -15.20 26.22
C ALA A 76 0.64 -15.92 27.39
N LYS A 77 -0.04 -16.06 28.51
CA LYS A 77 0.41 -16.90 29.62
C LYS A 77 -0.57 -18.04 29.82
N LEU A 78 -0.11 -19.25 29.52
CA LEU A 78 -0.90 -20.45 29.71
C LEU A 78 -0.89 -20.87 31.18
N THR A 79 -1.96 -21.55 31.61
CA THR A 79 -2.04 -22.15 32.94
C THR A 79 -0.98 -23.22 33.08
N LYS A 80 -0.33 -23.28 34.22
CA LYS A 80 0.69 -24.30 34.53
C LYS A 80 0.12 -25.71 34.29
N ASN A 81 0.89 -26.56 33.62
CA ASN A 81 0.52 -27.95 33.25
C ASN A 81 -0.64 -28.07 32.28
N SER A 82 -1.03 -27.02 31.54
CA SER A 82 -2.04 -27.11 30.48
C SER A 82 -1.58 -27.95 29.27
N LEU A 83 -0.28 -28.11 29.08
CA LEU A 83 0.30 -28.83 27.94
C LEU A 83 0.99 -30.13 28.35
N SER A 84 0.88 -31.14 27.49
CA SER A 84 1.53 -32.44 27.63
C SER A 84 3.03 -32.36 27.36
N THR A 85 3.83 -33.10 28.13
CA THR A 85 5.26 -33.27 27.90
C THR A 85 5.60 -34.48 27.02
N THR A 86 4.59 -35.21 26.54
CA THR A 86 4.78 -36.48 25.80
C THR A 86 4.26 -36.40 24.36
N ASN A 87 2.98 -36.09 24.23
CA ASN A 87 2.26 -36.07 22.96
C ASN A 87 1.55 -34.71 22.83
N LEU A 88 1.76 -34.02 21.72
CA LEU A 88 1.24 -32.69 21.50
C LEU A 88 0.94 -32.49 20.02
N THR A 89 -0.20 -31.89 19.73
CA THR A 89 -0.53 -31.37 18.40
C THR A 89 -0.82 -29.88 18.49
N ILE A 90 -0.21 -29.07 17.64
CA ILE A 90 -0.45 -27.65 17.49
C ILE A 90 -1.02 -27.45 16.11
N ASN A 91 -2.24 -26.95 16.02
CA ASN A 91 -2.92 -26.64 14.76
C ASN A 91 -3.13 -25.13 14.66
N ILE A 92 -2.75 -24.53 13.53
CA ILE A 92 -2.83 -23.09 13.28
C ILE A 92 -3.45 -22.85 11.91
N ILE A 93 -4.42 -21.93 11.84
CA ILE A 93 -4.99 -21.44 10.60
C ILE A 93 -4.52 -20.00 10.41
N LEU A 94 -3.87 -19.72 9.30
CA LEU A 94 -3.31 -18.40 9.02
C LEU A 94 -3.21 -18.10 7.53
N ALA A 95 -3.09 -16.80 7.20
CA ALA A 95 -2.79 -16.32 5.86
C ALA A 95 -1.70 -15.25 5.93
N PRO A 96 -0.48 -15.50 5.43
CA PRO A 96 0.55 -14.49 5.39
C PRO A 96 0.28 -13.52 4.24
N GLU A 97 0.41 -12.22 4.49
CA GLU A 97 0.42 -11.20 3.42
C GLU A 97 1.81 -11.12 2.79
N THR A 98 2.84 -11.18 3.62
CA THR A 98 4.25 -11.19 3.20
C THR A 98 5.07 -12.05 4.15
N PHE A 99 6.26 -12.45 3.72
CA PHE A 99 7.23 -13.11 4.59
C PHE A 99 7.94 -12.10 5.48
N PRO A 100 8.51 -12.53 6.63
CA PRO A 100 9.31 -11.67 7.49
C PRO A 100 10.40 -10.93 6.72
N MET A 101 10.73 -9.74 7.21
CA MET A 101 11.80 -8.94 6.62
C MET A 101 13.11 -9.71 6.57
N MET A 102 13.78 -9.58 5.43
CA MET A 102 15.16 -10.05 5.29
C MET A 102 16.09 -9.01 5.94
N ASN A 103 16.87 -9.41 6.92
CA ASN A 103 17.91 -8.54 7.48
C ASN A 103 18.94 -8.20 6.39
N THR A 104 19.33 -6.94 6.26
CA THR A 104 20.35 -6.51 5.27
C THR A 104 21.70 -7.21 5.43
N ALA A 105 21.99 -7.72 6.63
CA ALA A 105 23.20 -8.51 6.94
C ALA A 105 23.01 -10.03 6.75
N GLU A 106 21.84 -10.49 6.29
CA GLU A 106 21.62 -11.93 6.06
C GLU A 106 22.51 -12.46 4.96
N ALA A 107 23.35 -13.42 5.33
CA ALA A 107 23.93 -14.33 4.36
C ALA A 107 22.81 -15.23 3.80
N GLU A 108 22.93 -15.69 2.54
CA GLU A 108 21.92 -16.52 1.86
C GLU A 108 21.42 -17.72 2.67
N ASN A 109 22.18 -18.17 3.64
CA ASN A 109 21.94 -19.38 4.43
C ASN A 109 21.40 -19.14 5.84
N THR A 110 21.12 -17.89 6.24
CA THR A 110 20.60 -17.57 7.58
C THR A 110 19.38 -16.68 7.50
N PRO A 111 18.20 -17.23 7.14
CA PRO A 111 16.98 -16.42 7.01
C PRO A 111 16.53 -15.86 8.36
N THR A 112 15.96 -14.64 8.35
CA THR A 112 15.23 -14.08 9.48
C THR A 112 13.96 -14.89 9.70
N TYR A 113 13.61 -15.14 10.95
CA TYR A 113 12.39 -15.86 11.33
C TYR A 113 11.47 -14.97 12.15
N ALA A 114 10.18 -15.01 11.84
CA ALA A 114 9.11 -14.52 12.71
C ALA A 114 8.45 -15.73 13.41
N THR A 115 8.22 -15.65 14.70
CA THR A 115 7.44 -16.66 15.41
C THR A 115 5.97 -16.46 15.12
N VAL A 116 5.33 -17.48 14.56
CA VAL A 116 3.87 -17.56 14.42
C VAL A 116 3.24 -17.85 15.78
N PHE A 117 3.74 -18.89 16.47
CA PHE A 117 3.33 -19.25 17.83
C PHE A 117 4.44 -19.97 18.57
N GLY A 118 4.68 -19.62 19.82
CA GLY A 118 5.59 -20.37 20.70
C GLY A 118 6.20 -19.56 21.83
N ASN A 119 7.05 -20.25 22.61
CA ASN A 119 7.80 -19.69 23.74
C ASN A 119 9.20 -20.28 23.85
N LEU A 120 9.83 -20.60 22.72
CA LEU A 120 11.15 -21.21 22.66
C LEU A 120 12.21 -20.29 23.27
N ASP A 121 12.92 -20.79 24.26
CA ASP A 121 14.19 -20.26 24.75
C ASP A 121 15.32 -21.18 24.28
N GLU A 122 16.00 -20.78 23.20
CA GLU A 122 17.07 -21.57 22.58
C GLU A 122 18.29 -21.72 23.50
N ALA A 123 18.61 -20.69 24.28
CA ALA A 123 19.75 -20.70 25.20
C ALA A 123 19.51 -21.62 26.39
N ALA A 124 18.32 -21.57 26.99
CA ALA A 124 17.92 -22.45 28.08
C ALA A 124 17.48 -23.82 27.59
N LYS A 125 17.30 -24.04 26.28
CA LYS A 125 16.76 -25.26 25.66
C LYS A 125 15.44 -25.68 26.26
N LYS A 126 14.46 -24.75 26.25
CA LYS A 126 13.11 -24.95 26.79
C LYS A 126 12.07 -24.40 25.83
N GLY A 127 10.88 -25.00 25.82
CA GLY A 127 9.76 -24.56 25.01
C GLY A 127 9.79 -25.09 23.58
N PHE A 128 8.95 -24.48 22.76
CA PHE A 128 8.85 -24.76 21.32
C PHE A 128 8.43 -23.50 20.56
N ALA A 129 8.67 -23.49 19.26
CA ALA A 129 8.17 -22.44 18.38
C ALA A 129 7.91 -22.95 16.97
N ILE A 130 6.83 -22.49 16.37
CA ILE A 130 6.56 -22.55 14.94
C ILE A 130 6.92 -21.18 14.38
N LYS A 131 7.90 -21.14 13.48
CA LYS A 131 8.45 -19.90 12.91
C LYS A 131 8.29 -19.92 11.39
N LEU A 132 8.11 -18.73 10.80
CA LEU A 132 8.10 -18.49 9.35
C LEU A 132 9.38 -17.75 8.96
N SER A 133 10.10 -18.26 7.96
CA SER A 133 11.34 -17.64 7.48
C SER A 133 11.06 -16.52 6.46
N SER A 134 12.03 -15.61 6.27
CA SER A 134 12.04 -14.60 5.21
C SER A 134 12.01 -15.18 3.79
N GLN A 135 12.24 -16.50 3.65
CA GLN A 135 12.17 -17.23 2.38
C GLN A 135 10.86 -18.01 2.21
N GLY A 136 9.96 -17.96 3.22
CA GLY A 136 8.64 -18.59 3.17
C GLY A 136 8.58 -20.03 3.71
N HIS A 137 9.68 -20.59 4.23
CA HIS A 137 9.67 -21.91 4.83
C HIS A 137 9.26 -21.86 6.30
N LEU A 138 8.50 -22.85 6.72
CA LEU A 138 8.16 -23.06 8.12
C LEU A 138 9.30 -23.77 8.83
N ARG A 139 9.53 -23.39 10.08
CA ARG A 139 10.43 -24.09 11.01
C ARG A 139 9.71 -24.42 12.30
N PHE A 140 9.71 -25.69 12.68
CA PHE A 140 9.23 -26.12 13.98
C PHE A 140 10.43 -26.56 14.83
N THR A 141 10.68 -25.87 15.93
CA THR A 141 11.75 -26.21 16.89
C THR A 141 11.13 -26.48 18.24
N PHE A 142 11.59 -27.55 18.92
CA PHE A 142 11.16 -27.91 20.27
C PHE A 142 12.30 -28.47 21.10
N ALA A 143 12.26 -28.25 22.40
CA ALA A 143 13.24 -28.75 23.37
C ALA A 143 12.81 -30.11 23.89
N SER A 144 13.81 -31.01 24.09
CA SER A 144 13.64 -32.35 24.64
C SER A 144 14.63 -32.63 25.75
N ALA A 145 14.24 -33.44 26.72
CA ALA A 145 15.12 -33.93 27.81
C ALA A 145 16.26 -34.85 27.35
N TYR A 146 16.29 -35.19 26.06
CA TYR A 146 17.39 -35.97 25.46
C TYR A 146 18.76 -35.32 25.70
N ALA A 147 19.75 -36.10 26.06
CA ALA A 147 21.14 -35.67 26.27
C ALA A 147 21.28 -34.43 27.19
N LYS A 148 20.47 -34.33 28.24
CA LYS A 148 20.41 -33.17 29.17
C LYS A 148 19.94 -31.88 28.57
N GLY A 149 19.14 -31.95 27.51
CA GLY A 149 18.55 -30.85 26.78
C GLY A 149 19.06 -30.74 25.36
N TYR A 150 18.19 -30.98 24.38
CA TYR A 150 18.47 -30.95 22.96
C TYR A 150 17.36 -30.24 22.21
N LEU A 151 17.70 -29.44 21.21
CA LEU A 151 16.74 -28.80 20.31
C LEU A 151 16.61 -29.64 19.03
N PHE A 152 15.40 -30.13 18.80
CA PHE A 152 15.01 -30.74 17.54
C PHE A 152 14.40 -29.66 16.62
N THR A 153 14.75 -29.71 15.35
CA THR A 153 14.25 -28.75 14.35
C THR A 153 13.77 -29.49 13.12
N ILE A 154 12.63 -29.05 12.58
CA ILE A 154 12.05 -29.50 11.33
C ILE A 154 11.83 -28.27 10.45
N ASP A 155 12.44 -28.24 9.28
CA ASP A 155 12.18 -27.26 8.25
C ASP A 155 11.22 -27.85 7.21
N SER A 156 10.26 -27.04 6.72
CA SER A 156 9.34 -27.48 5.68
C SER A 156 10.05 -27.59 4.33
N SER A 157 9.73 -28.65 3.58
CA SER A 157 10.18 -28.82 2.18
C SER A 157 9.48 -27.86 1.22
N GLU A 158 8.30 -27.34 1.60
CA GLU A 158 7.47 -26.44 0.81
C GLU A 158 7.38 -25.08 1.48
N LYS A 159 7.19 -24.04 0.65
CA LYS A 159 6.92 -22.67 1.10
C LYS A 159 5.45 -22.50 1.45
N LEU A 160 5.18 -21.70 2.45
CA LEU A 160 3.84 -21.24 2.78
C LEU A 160 3.33 -20.30 1.68
N PRO A 161 2.15 -20.52 1.10
CA PRO A 161 1.63 -19.64 0.06
C PRO A 161 1.26 -18.27 0.62
N LEU A 162 1.64 -17.19 -0.08
CA LEU A 162 1.22 -15.83 0.24
C LEU A 162 -0.22 -15.58 -0.22
N GLY A 163 -0.95 -14.74 0.53
CA GLY A 163 -2.29 -14.30 0.17
C GLY A 163 -3.35 -15.42 0.15
N ARG A 164 -3.11 -16.51 0.85
CA ARG A 164 -4.01 -17.66 0.94
C ARG A 164 -4.07 -18.22 2.35
N TRP A 165 -5.24 -18.66 2.77
CA TRP A 165 -5.40 -19.39 4.00
C TRP A 165 -4.67 -20.74 3.93
N SER A 166 -4.03 -21.09 5.02
CA SER A 166 -3.29 -22.34 5.18
C SER A 166 -3.51 -22.91 6.58
N GLN A 167 -3.55 -24.23 6.67
CA GLN A 167 -3.55 -24.97 7.92
C GLN A 167 -2.14 -25.54 8.17
N ILE A 168 -1.55 -25.19 9.29
CA ILE A 168 -0.25 -25.72 9.76
C ILE A 168 -0.54 -26.65 10.91
N THR A 169 -0.01 -27.87 10.87
CA THR A 169 -0.14 -28.82 11.97
C THR A 169 1.25 -29.34 12.36
N ALA A 170 1.68 -29.06 13.58
CA ALA A 170 2.90 -29.61 14.16
C ALA A 170 2.55 -30.70 15.18
N VAL A 171 3.11 -31.88 15.03
CA VAL A 171 2.80 -33.06 15.84
C VAL A 171 4.05 -33.57 16.54
N LEU A 172 3.96 -33.76 17.85
CA LEU A 172 4.97 -34.44 18.66
C LEU A 172 4.39 -35.76 19.18
N ASN A 173 5.03 -36.87 18.88
CA ASN A 173 4.63 -38.22 19.29
C ASN A 173 5.83 -38.95 19.91
N LYS A 174 5.94 -38.87 21.25
CA LYS A 174 6.99 -39.54 22.02
C LYS A 174 6.92 -41.05 21.86
N ASP A 175 5.73 -41.63 21.80
CA ASP A 175 5.54 -43.09 21.77
C ASP A 175 6.00 -43.65 20.41
N ALA A 176 5.70 -42.94 19.32
CA ALA A 176 6.20 -43.29 17.99
C ALA A 176 7.64 -42.82 17.74
N ASN A 177 8.25 -42.06 18.64
CA ASN A 177 9.56 -41.47 18.47
C ASN A 177 9.68 -40.57 17.22
N LEU A 178 8.62 -39.79 16.96
CA LEU A 178 8.44 -39.03 15.73
C LEU A 178 7.90 -37.63 16.02
N ALA A 179 8.48 -36.63 15.36
CA ALA A 179 7.88 -35.32 15.21
C ALA A 179 7.63 -35.02 13.72
N ALA A 180 6.51 -34.36 13.40
CA ALA A 180 6.12 -34.08 12.02
C ALA A 180 5.50 -32.68 11.89
N LEU A 181 5.69 -32.10 10.72
CA LEU A 181 5.10 -30.82 10.29
C LEU A 181 4.29 -31.03 9.02
N TYR A 182 3.05 -30.53 9.04
CA TYR A 182 2.11 -30.64 7.92
C TYR A 182 1.68 -29.25 7.47
N LEU A 183 1.47 -29.10 6.16
CA LEU A 183 0.86 -27.94 5.50
C LEU A 183 -0.35 -28.40 4.70
N ASN A 184 -1.52 -27.89 5.01
CA ASN A 184 -2.80 -28.25 4.37
C ASN A 184 -3.02 -29.79 4.32
N GLY A 185 -2.70 -30.47 5.43
CA GLY A 185 -2.82 -31.92 5.55
C GLY A 185 -1.68 -32.74 4.96
N ASN A 186 -0.79 -32.15 4.14
CA ASN A 186 0.36 -32.82 3.56
C ASN A 186 1.58 -32.72 4.47
N GLN A 187 2.30 -33.84 4.65
CA GLN A 187 3.52 -33.83 5.45
C GLN A 187 4.65 -33.13 4.69
N VAL A 188 5.12 -32.01 5.24
CA VAL A 188 6.18 -31.17 4.66
C VAL A 188 7.51 -31.28 5.41
N GLY A 189 7.53 -31.96 6.53
CA GLY A 189 8.77 -32.20 7.27
C GLY A 189 8.57 -33.21 8.40
N THR A 190 9.67 -33.88 8.78
CA THR A 190 9.66 -34.84 9.89
C THR A 190 11.07 -35.02 10.47
N CYS A 191 11.15 -35.35 11.75
CA CYS A 191 12.39 -35.81 12.36
C CYS A 191 12.13 -36.94 13.37
N LYS A 192 13.14 -37.83 13.54
CA LYS A 192 13.14 -38.77 14.66
C LYS A 192 13.47 -37.99 15.93
N MET A 193 12.54 -37.92 16.87
CA MET A 193 12.77 -37.38 18.19
C MET A 193 13.18 -38.54 19.14
N SER A 194 13.84 -38.22 20.24
CA SER A 194 14.07 -39.22 21.27
C SER A 194 12.79 -39.59 22.03
N ARG A 195 12.76 -40.71 22.72
CA ARG A 195 11.68 -41.08 23.63
C ARG A 195 11.66 -40.27 24.95
N SER A 196 12.48 -39.23 25.03
CA SER A 196 12.53 -38.34 26.17
C SER A 196 11.34 -37.33 26.10
N GLU A 197 10.99 -36.83 27.25
CA GLU A 197 9.93 -35.81 27.35
C GLU A 197 10.32 -34.49 26.70
N ILE A 198 9.32 -33.71 26.29
CA ILE A 198 9.46 -32.33 25.85
C ILE A 198 9.71 -31.46 27.08
N ILE A 199 10.67 -30.54 27.00
CA ILE A 199 10.94 -29.57 28.04
C ILE A 199 10.10 -28.33 27.71
N LEU A 200 9.00 -28.14 28.44
CA LEU A 200 8.18 -26.93 28.30
C LEU A 200 8.87 -25.73 28.98
N SER A 201 8.64 -24.53 28.47
CA SER A 201 9.04 -23.27 29.10
C SER A 201 7.89 -22.74 29.98
N GLU A 202 8.23 -22.15 31.12
CA GLU A 202 7.26 -21.41 31.97
C GLU A 202 7.13 -19.95 31.54
N GLY A 203 7.89 -19.50 30.52
CA GLY A 203 7.83 -18.16 29.96
C GLY A 203 6.54 -17.87 29.19
N ASP A 204 6.34 -16.60 28.87
CA ASP A 204 5.22 -16.17 28.08
C ASP A 204 5.29 -16.77 26.67
N TYR A 205 4.15 -17.14 26.12
CA TYR A 205 3.97 -17.48 24.71
C TYR A 205 3.76 -16.21 23.91
N TYR A 206 4.27 -16.21 22.69
CA TYR A 206 4.09 -15.13 21.73
C TYR A 206 3.33 -15.62 20.49
N ILE A 207 2.39 -14.84 20.03
CA ILE A 207 1.73 -15.01 18.73
C ILE A 207 2.16 -13.82 17.87
N GLY A 208 2.74 -14.08 16.71
CA GLY A 208 3.13 -13.06 15.76
C GLY A 208 4.49 -12.38 16.00
N LYS A 209 5.20 -12.73 17.09
CA LYS A 209 6.49 -12.12 17.43
C LYS A 209 7.46 -13.15 18.00
N ASP A 210 8.74 -13.02 17.68
CA ASP A 210 9.80 -13.81 18.37
C ASP A 210 10.05 -13.29 19.80
N ALA A 211 10.45 -14.16 20.69
CA ALA A 211 10.83 -13.79 22.05
C ALA A 211 12.03 -12.83 22.06
N THR A 212 12.98 -13.00 21.13
CA THR A 212 14.11 -12.11 20.91
C THR A 212 13.73 -11.05 19.86
N GLU A 213 13.85 -9.78 20.20
CA GLU A 213 13.53 -8.67 19.29
C GLU A 213 14.69 -8.37 18.34
N LEU A 214 14.39 -8.29 17.04
CA LEU A 214 15.23 -7.66 16.03
C LEU A 214 14.57 -6.37 15.57
N LYS A 215 15.33 -5.27 15.50
CA LYS A 215 14.82 -3.94 15.16
C LYS A 215 15.60 -3.27 14.03
N ALA A 216 14.86 -2.51 13.22
CA ALA A 216 15.39 -1.51 12.30
C ALA A 216 14.78 -0.15 12.70
N GLY A 217 15.56 0.71 13.39
CA GLY A 217 15.00 1.90 14.03
C GLY A 217 13.91 1.51 15.06
N PRO A 218 12.72 2.13 15.00
CA PRO A 218 11.63 1.80 15.91
C PRO A 218 10.91 0.48 15.54
N PHE A 219 11.12 -0.06 14.34
CA PHE A 219 10.34 -1.18 13.78
C PHE A 219 10.89 -2.54 14.22
N LEU A 220 10.00 -3.43 14.67
CA LEU A 220 10.31 -4.86 14.80
C LEU A 220 10.34 -5.48 13.40
N ILE A 221 11.38 -6.25 13.07
CA ILE A 221 11.54 -6.86 11.74
C ILE A 221 11.35 -8.38 11.74
N ASN A 222 11.32 -9.01 12.90
CA ASN A 222 11.08 -10.45 13.07
C ASN A 222 9.68 -10.74 13.62
N THR A 223 8.67 -10.11 13.02
CA THR A 223 7.26 -10.26 13.34
C THR A 223 6.49 -10.83 12.14
N PHE A 224 5.37 -11.48 12.43
CA PHE A 224 4.47 -12.01 11.42
C PHE A 224 3.64 -10.87 10.80
N CYS A 225 3.45 -10.90 9.48
CA CYS A 225 2.58 -9.99 8.75
C CYS A 225 1.50 -10.80 8.01
N GLY A 226 0.24 -10.61 8.38
CA GLY A 226 -0.86 -11.39 7.83
C GLY A 226 -1.98 -11.60 8.82
N LEU A 227 -2.77 -12.64 8.62
CA LEU A 227 -3.92 -13.01 9.44
C LEU A 227 -3.66 -14.31 10.18
N ILE A 228 -4.06 -14.38 11.44
CA ILE A 228 -4.16 -15.64 12.19
C ILE A 228 -5.59 -15.76 12.68
N ASP A 229 -6.25 -16.86 12.30
CA ASP A 229 -7.66 -17.15 12.59
C ASP A 229 -7.82 -18.04 13.83
N ASP A 230 -7.04 -19.12 13.89
CA ASP A 230 -7.22 -20.14 14.92
C ASP A 230 -5.88 -20.74 15.35
N ILE A 231 -5.71 -20.94 16.66
CA ILE A 231 -4.64 -21.75 17.23
C ILE A 231 -5.24 -22.72 18.25
N ALA A 232 -5.23 -24.00 17.93
CA ALA A 232 -5.69 -25.06 18.82
C ALA A 232 -4.56 -26.00 19.21
N ILE A 233 -4.42 -26.32 20.50
CA ILE A 233 -3.41 -27.23 21.01
C ILE A 233 -4.07 -28.42 21.67
N TYR A 234 -3.62 -29.61 21.33
CA TYR A 234 -4.15 -30.88 21.85
C TYR A 234 -3.04 -31.63 22.58
N ASN A 235 -3.34 -32.16 23.77
CA ASN A 235 -2.43 -33.00 24.56
C ASN A 235 -2.38 -34.46 24.05
N GLN A 236 -2.48 -34.61 22.74
CA GLN A 236 -2.47 -35.89 22.00
C GLN A 236 -1.73 -35.73 20.70
N SER A 237 -1.21 -36.81 20.14
CA SER A 237 -0.66 -36.84 18.77
C SER A 237 -1.79 -37.12 17.79
N LEU A 238 -2.30 -36.09 17.12
CA LEU A 238 -3.36 -36.18 16.13
C LEU A 238 -2.79 -36.06 14.73
N SER A 239 -3.27 -36.89 13.81
CA SER A 239 -3.02 -36.65 12.38
C SER A 239 -3.92 -35.52 11.86
N PRO A 240 -3.59 -34.85 10.76
CA PRO A 240 -4.46 -33.83 10.14
C PRO A 240 -5.89 -34.33 9.88
N ALA A 241 -6.05 -35.59 9.51
CA ALA A 241 -7.35 -36.19 9.27
C ALA A 241 -8.24 -36.33 10.53
N GLN A 242 -7.69 -36.21 11.73
CA GLN A 242 -8.41 -36.27 13.02
C GLN A 242 -8.79 -34.88 13.52
N LEU A 243 -8.32 -33.81 12.84
CA LEU A 243 -8.68 -32.41 13.11
C LEU A 243 -9.98 -32.07 12.39
N ALA A 244 -10.67 -31.04 12.85
CA ALA A 244 -11.81 -30.50 12.14
C ALA A 244 -11.41 -30.01 10.74
N ALA A 245 -12.20 -30.35 9.74
CA ALA A 245 -12.03 -29.87 8.40
C ALA A 245 -12.39 -28.38 8.33
N VAL A 246 -11.54 -27.58 7.71
CA VAL A 246 -11.73 -26.13 7.51
C VAL A 246 -11.71 -25.85 6.01
N ASP A 247 -12.67 -25.06 5.54
CA ASP A 247 -12.66 -24.58 4.16
C ASP A 247 -11.69 -23.39 4.02
N LEU A 248 -10.54 -23.62 3.41
CA LEU A 248 -9.49 -22.65 3.19
C LEU A 248 -9.62 -21.90 1.83
N SER A 249 -10.73 -22.10 1.12
CA SER A 249 -10.93 -21.55 -0.23
C SER A 249 -11.26 -20.03 -0.24
N ALA A 250 -11.73 -19.50 0.88
CA ALA A 250 -12.03 -18.09 1.02
C ALA A 250 -10.78 -17.24 0.81
N ARG A 251 -10.94 -16.10 0.13
CA ARG A 251 -9.84 -15.15 -0.05
C ARG A 251 -9.63 -14.34 1.23
N PRO A 252 -8.39 -14.25 1.77
CA PRO A 252 -8.11 -13.39 2.92
C PRO A 252 -8.28 -11.91 2.53
N ASP A 253 -8.81 -11.11 3.46
CA ASP A 253 -8.86 -9.65 3.33
C ASP A 253 -7.80 -9.03 4.25
N PHE A 254 -6.76 -8.44 3.64
CA PHE A 254 -5.67 -7.79 4.36
C PHE A 254 -5.89 -6.28 4.58
N ASN A 255 -7.00 -5.72 4.09
CA ASN A 255 -7.29 -4.30 4.27
C ASN A 255 -7.44 -3.96 5.75
N TYR A 256 -6.79 -2.88 6.16
CA TYR A 256 -7.06 -2.30 7.46
C TYR A 256 -8.38 -1.53 7.41
N PRO A 257 -9.31 -1.74 8.35
CA PRO A 257 -10.55 -0.99 8.38
C PRO A 257 -10.26 0.50 8.63
N PRO A 258 -11.04 1.42 8.06
CA PRO A 258 -10.86 2.87 8.26
C PRO A 258 -10.84 3.30 9.73
N SER A 259 -11.54 2.55 10.60
CA SER A 259 -11.56 2.79 12.05
C SER A 259 -10.18 2.73 12.72
N ARG A 260 -9.21 2.00 12.14
CA ARG A 260 -7.82 1.97 12.61
C ARG A 260 -7.20 3.39 12.67
N TYR A 261 -7.60 4.24 11.74
CA TYR A 261 -7.06 5.58 11.58
C TYR A 261 -8.05 6.69 11.93
N ALA A 262 -9.16 6.36 12.63
CA ALA A 262 -10.22 7.33 12.94
C ALA A 262 -9.73 8.54 13.75
N SER A 263 -8.66 8.39 14.53
CA SER A 263 -8.03 9.49 15.25
C SER A 263 -6.96 10.24 14.47
N SER A 264 -6.62 9.79 13.25
CA SER A 264 -5.57 10.42 12.44
C SER A 264 -6.08 11.71 11.81
N LEU A 265 -5.41 12.81 12.09
CA LEU A 265 -5.66 14.09 11.44
C LEU A 265 -5.07 14.16 10.02
N TRP A 266 -4.19 13.22 9.66
CA TRP A 266 -3.33 13.28 8.48
C TRP A 266 -3.68 12.26 7.41
N ARG A 267 -4.39 11.17 7.76
CA ARG A 267 -4.74 10.12 6.80
C ARG A 267 -5.62 10.67 5.69
N PRO A 268 -5.18 10.64 4.41
CA PRO A 268 -6.04 10.96 3.27
C PRO A 268 -7.21 9.97 3.15
N GLN A 269 -8.34 10.45 2.65
CA GLN A 269 -9.56 9.64 2.49
C GLN A 269 -9.88 9.32 1.03
N PHE A 270 -9.42 10.16 0.10
CA PHE A 270 -9.71 9.97 -1.32
C PHE A 270 -8.46 9.96 -2.22
N HIS A 271 -7.29 10.21 -1.70
CA HIS A 271 -6.05 9.98 -2.43
C HIS A 271 -5.69 8.50 -2.45
N GLY A 272 -5.15 8.01 -3.57
CA GLY A 272 -4.69 6.63 -3.69
C GLY A 272 -3.56 6.33 -2.71
N MET A 273 -3.71 5.23 -1.96
CA MET A 273 -2.68 4.70 -1.07
C MET A 273 -3.09 3.31 -0.58
N PRO A 274 -2.15 2.45 -0.17
CA PRO A 274 -2.50 1.20 0.50
C PRO A 274 -3.18 1.44 1.85
N SER A 275 -3.89 0.44 2.34
CA SER A 275 -4.58 0.50 3.64
C SER A 275 -3.60 0.69 4.81
N GLY A 276 -2.33 0.29 4.66
CA GLY A 276 -1.25 0.52 5.62
C GLY A 276 0.12 0.17 5.05
N GLY A 277 1.18 0.31 5.88
CA GLY A 277 2.54 0.05 5.46
C GLY A 277 3.16 1.18 4.64
N TRP A 278 4.23 0.86 3.91
CA TRP A 278 4.97 1.79 3.09
C TRP A 278 4.66 1.60 1.61
N THR A 279 4.48 2.71 0.91
CA THR A 279 4.33 2.73 -0.56
C THR A 279 5.35 3.68 -1.17
N ASN A 280 5.65 3.50 -2.47
CA ASN A 280 6.50 4.39 -3.25
C ASN A 280 5.93 4.54 -4.66
N GLU A 281 6.78 4.62 -5.67
CA GLU A 281 6.45 4.94 -7.06
C GLU A 281 5.33 4.08 -7.64
N CYS A 282 4.51 4.69 -8.51
CA CYS A 282 3.49 4.00 -9.28
C CYS A 282 4.11 3.28 -10.48
N HIS A 283 3.84 2.01 -10.66
CA HIS A 283 4.41 1.20 -11.75
C HIS A 283 3.48 1.00 -12.94
N GLY A 284 2.31 1.56 -12.92
CA GLY A 284 1.39 1.47 -14.04
C GLY A 284 -0.03 1.71 -13.59
N LEU A 285 -0.58 2.83 -14.02
CA LEU A 285 -2.02 3.03 -14.05
C LEU A 285 -2.54 2.25 -15.25
N THR A 286 -3.50 1.36 -15.05
CA THR A 286 -4.15 0.60 -16.13
C THR A 286 -5.64 0.40 -15.84
N TYR A 287 -6.39 -0.14 -16.79
CA TYR A 287 -7.82 -0.38 -16.63
C TYR A 287 -8.16 -1.81 -17.09
N SER A 288 -8.79 -2.56 -16.21
CA SER A 288 -9.24 -3.93 -16.48
C SER A 288 -10.47 -4.25 -15.65
N ASP A 289 -11.32 -5.12 -16.12
CA ASP A 289 -12.52 -5.61 -15.43
C ASP A 289 -13.39 -4.52 -14.77
N GLY A 290 -13.54 -3.38 -15.43
CA GLY A 290 -14.36 -2.27 -14.96
C GLY A 290 -13.69 -1.34 -13.94
N LYS A 291 -12.41 -1.57 -13.60
CA LYS A 291 -11.67 -0.81 -12.60
C LYS A 291 -10.37 -0.24 -13.13
N TYR A 292 -9.92 0.86 -12.56
CA TYR A 292 -8.55 1.35 -12.64
C TYR A 292 -7.71 0.60 -11.60
N HIS A 293 -6.47 0.29 -11.95
CA HIS A 293 -5.51 -0.40 -11.12
C HIS A 293 -4.22 0.40 -11.06
N ILE A 294 -3.60 0.47 -9.88
CA ILE A 294 -2.27 1.02 -9.66
C ILE A 294 -1.42 -0.06 -9.00
N PHE A 295 -0.25 -0.31 -9.56
CA PHE A 295 0.80 -1.14 -8.98
C PHE A 295 1.91 -0.24 -8.44
N PHE A 296 2.60 -0.68 -7.40
CA PHE A 296 3.58 0.16 -6.71
C PHE A 296 4.56 -0.67 -5.87
N GLN A 297 5.71 -0.07 -5.55
CA GLN A 297 6.59 -0.66 -4.53
C GLN A 297 5.88 -0.64 -3.18
N LYS A 298 5.83 -1.80 -2.51
CA LYS A 298 5.22 -1.96 -1.19
C LYS A 298 6.15 -2.66 -0.22
N ASN A 299 6.20 -2.15 1.02
CA ASN A 299 6.55 -2.92 2.19
C ASN A 299 5.33 -3.09 3.10
N ALA A 300 4.76 -4.30 3.14
CA ALA A 300 3.63 -4.61 4.02
C ALA A 300 4.04 -4.86 5.47
N ASN A 301 5.34 -5.14 5.74
CA ASN A 301 5.88 -5.36 7.08
C ASN A 301 6.09 -4.06 7.88
N GLY A 302 5.55 -2.93 7.41
CA GLY A 302 5.58 -1.69 8.15
C GLY A 302 5.80 -0.46 7.27
N PRO A 303 5.61 0.75 7.83
CA PRO A 303 5.68 2.01 7.11
C PRO A 303 7.13 2.51 6.93
N TYR A 304 8.01 1.67 6.43
CA TYR A 304 9.43 1.99 6.15
C TYR A 304 9.92 1.22 4.92
N MET A 305 10.92 1.76 4.24
CA MET A 305 11.53 1.11 3.07
C MET A 305 12.25 -0.17 3.47
N ALA A 306 11.97 -1.26 2.75
CA ALA A 306 12.52 -2.57 3.04
C ALA A 306 12.63 -3.44 1.79
N ARG A 307 12.54 -4.79 1.93
CA ARG A 307 12.45 -5.73 0.81
C ARG A 307 11.15 -5.47 0.04
N LEU A 308 11.28 -5.04 -1.21
CA LEU A 308 10.16 -4.52 -1.99
C LEU A 308 9.36 -5.62 -2.67
N HIS A 309 8.06 -5.47 -2.60
CA HIS A 309 7.04 -6.21 -3.32
C HIS A 309 6.32 -5.25 -4.27
N TRP A 310 5.55 -5.76 -5.21
CA TRP A 310 4.55 -4.98 -5.92
C TRP A 310 3.21 -5.09 -5.19
N GLY A 311 2.81 -4.00 -4.55
CA GLY A 311 1.46 -3.79 -4.05
C GLY A 311 0.50 -3.45 -5.18
N HIS A 312 -0.79 -3.52 -4.88
CA HIS A 312 -1.86 -3.29 -5.84
C HIS A 312 -3.05 -2.63 -5.14
N ILE A 313 -3.58 -1.57 -5.73
CA ILE A 313 -4.85 -0.97 -5.37
C ILE A 313 -5.74 -0.84 -6.61
N SER A 314 -7.06 -0.95 -6.42
CA SER A 314 -8.04 -0.82 -7.49
C SER A 314 -9.12 0.20 -7.16
N SER A 315 -9.73 0.82 -8.18
CA SER A 315 -10.77 1.83 -8.04
C SER A 315 -11.70 1.86 -9.26
N GLU A 316 -12.99 2.01 -9.05
CA GLU A 316 -13.97 2.25 -10.13
C GLU A 316 -13.97 3.71 -10.60
N ASN A 317 -13.44 4.64 -9.77
CA ASN A 317 -13.67 6.08 -9.94
C ASN A 317 -12.44 6.97 -9.70
N LEU A 318 -11.27 6.37 -9.37
CA LEU A 318 -9.99 7.04 -9.11
C LEU A 318 -9.92 7.91 -7.84
N TYR A 319 -10.91 7.84 -6.96
CA TYR A 319 -10.90 8.53 -5.66
C TYR A 319 -11.37 7.66 -4.48
N LYS A 320 -11.92 6.47 -4.74
CA LYS A 320 -12.17 5.45 -3.72
C LYS A 320 -11.38 4.20 -4.07
N TRP A 321 -10.40 3.88 -3.23
CA TRP A 321 -9.42 2.84 -3.49
C TRP A 321 -9.59 1.67 -2.54
N THR A 322 -9.41 0.47 -3.07
CA THR A 322 -9.36 -0.79 -2.33
C THR A 322 -7.99 -1.42 -2.53
N GLU A 323 -7.35 -1.84 -1.45
CA GLU A 323 -6.12 -2.59 -1.56
C GLU A 323 -6.41 -4.03 -1.94
N GLU A 324 -5.71 -4.49 -2.94
CA GLU A 324 -5.71 -5.87 -3.44
C GLU A 324 -4.51 -6.63 -2.83
N PRO A 325 -4.47 -7.95 -2.88
CA PRO A 325 -3.29 -8.69 -2.46
C PRO A 325 -2.00 -8.26 -3.19
N ILE A 326 -0.86 -8.59 -2.59
CA ILE A 326 0.44 -8.42 -3.23
C ILE A 326 0.41 -9.05 -4.62
N ALA A 327 0.68 -8.26 -5.65
CA ALA A 327 0.65 -8.71 -7.04
C ALA A 327 1.91 -9.52 -7.39
N ILE A 328 3.10 -9.01 -7.05
CA ILE A 328 4.38 -9.68 -7.31
C ILE A 328 5.24 -9.66 -6.04
N ALA A 329 5.56 -10.84 -5.52
CA ALA A 329 6.42 -11.00 -4.36
C ALA A 329 7.80 -11.52 -4.75
N PRO A 330 8.90 -11.10 -4.10
CA PRO A 330 10.22 -11.67 -4.33
C PRO A 330 10.26 -13.14 -3.88
N GLY A 331 11.10 -13.95 -4.51
CA GLY A 331 11.21 -15.37 -4.13
C GLY A 331 11.96 -16.25 -5.13
N GLU A 332 12.22 -15.72 -6.33
CA GLU A 332 13.06 -16.36 -7.33
C GLU A 332 14.54 -15.95 -7.15
N TRP A 333 15.44 -16.75 -7.71
CA TRP A 333 16.87 -16.49 -7.62
C TRP A 333 17.29 -15.08 -8.14
N TYR A 334 16.55 -14.54 -9.10
CA TYR A 334 16.85 -13.24 -9.71
C TYR A 334 16.22 -12.05 -8.98
N ASP A 335 15.25 -12.28 -8.07
CA ASP A 335 14.58 -11.20 -7.32
C ASP A 335 14.56 -11.42 -5.80
N ILE A 336 15.45 -12.24 -5.28
CA ILE A 336 15.47 -12.60 -3.87
C ILE A 336 15.59 -11.38 -2.93
N LYS A 337 16.21 -10.29 -3.37
CA LYS A 337 16.37 -9.05 -2.62
C LYS A 337 15.24 -8.03 -2.87
N GLY A 338 14.39 -8.25 -3.85
CA GLY A 338 13.21 -7.40 -4.10
C GLY A 338 12.76 -7.36 -5.54
N CYS A 339 11.48 -7.05 -5.70
CA CYS A 339 10.84 -6.66 -6.95
C CYS A 339 10.76 -5.13 -6.97
N TRP A 340 11.69 -4.48 -7.68
CA TRP A 340 11.78 -3.03 -7.74
C TRP A 340 10.89 -2.47 -8.84
N SER A 341 11.00 -1.18 -9.13
CA SER A 341 10.12 -0.48 -10.05
C SER A 341 10.17 -0.98 -11.49
N GLY A 342 9.15 -0.62 -12.23
CA GLY A 342 8.96 -0.97 -13.62
C GLY A 342 7.65 -0.40 -14.16
N CYS A 343 6.99 -1.08 -15.08
CA CYS A 343 5.68 -0.66 -15.58
C CYS A 343 4.74 -1.82 -15.88
N VAL A 344 3.45 -1.54 -15.78
CA VAL A 344 2.39 -2.36 -16.38
C VAL A 344 2.05 -1.74 -17.73
N TYR A 345 1.91 -2.56 -18.76
CA TYR A 345 1.62 -2.13 -20.12
C TYR A 345 0.69 -3.11 -20.83
N ASP A 346 0.00 -2.63 -21.84
CA ASP A 346 -0.82 -3.44 -22.73
C ASP A 346 -0.14 -3.58 -24.10
N ASP A 347 -0.13 -4.77 -24.63
CA ASP A 347 0.33 -5.06 -25.99
C ASP A 347 -0.68 -5.98 -26.71
N ASP A 348 -0.36 -6.39 -27.95
CA ASP A 348 -1.23 -7.26 -28.77
C ASP A 348 -1.66 -8.57 -28.06
N ASN A 349 -0.96 -8.95 -27.00
CA ASN A 349 -1.22 -10.17 -26.23
C ASN A 349 -1.95 -9.88 -24.89
N GLY A 350 -2.28 -8.62 -24.62
CA GLY A 350 -2.94 -8.16 -23.39
C GLY A 350 -1.99 -7.55 -22.37
N ILE A 351 -2.46 -7.44 -21.13
CA ILE A 351 -1.75 -6.77 -20.05
C ILE A 351 -0.52 -7.58 -19.60
N ASN A 352 0.59 -6.88 -19.42
CA ASN A 352 1.87 -7.42 -18.98
C ASN A 352 2.51 -6.48 -17.95
N ALA A 353 3.44 -6.99 -17.15
CA ALA A 353 4.34 -6.21 -16.31
C ALA A 353 5.81 -6.51 -16.64
N ILE A 354 6.64 -5.48 -16.59
CA ILE A 354 8.09 -5.62 -16.55
C ILE A 354 8.62 -4.86 -15.35
N TYR A 355 9.56 -5.45 -14.63
CA TYR A 355 10.11 -4.86 -13.41
C TYR A 355 11.60 -5.14 -13.24
N THR A 356 12.24 -4.34 -12.41
CA THR A 356 13.61 -4.56 -11.99
C THR A 356 13.65 -5.60 -10.88
N ALA A 357 14.21 -6.75 -11.18
CA ALA A 357 14.48 -7.81 -10.22
C ALA A 357 15.90 -7.68 -9.67
N VAL A 358 16.07 -7.76 -8.36
CA VAL A 358 17.36 -7.57 -7.69
C VAL A 358 17.77 -8.81 -6.90
N ASP A 359 18.95 -9.30 -7.19
CA ASP A 359 19.63 -10.34 -6.42
C ASP A 359 20.83 -9.77 -5.61
N ASN A 360 21.79 -10.61 -5.26
CA ASN A 360 22.97 -10.22 -4.48
C ASN A 360 23.98 -9.33 -5.23
N GLY A 361 23.53 -8.42 -6.07
CA GLY A 361 24.38 -7.40 -6.70
C GLY A 361 24.14 -7.18 -8.19
N LYS A 362 23.12 -7.80 -8.79
CA LYS A 362 22.78 -7.61 -10.18
C LYS A 362 21.30 -7.25 -10.34
N ALA A 363 21.01 -6.17 -11.06
CA ALA A 363 19.68 -5.83 -11.50
C ALA A 363 19.39 -6.48 -12.85
N ARG A 364 18.20 -7.07 -13.00
CA ARG A 364 17.68 -7.69 -14.24
C ARG A 364 16.30 -7.19 -14.53
N ILE A 365 15.90 -7.21 -15.78
CA ILE A 365 14.53 -6.91 -16.15
C ILE A 365 13.77 -8.23 -16.34
N VAL A 366 12.67 -8.37 -15.62
CA VAL A 366 11.84 -9.56 -15.57
C VAL A 366 10.43 -9.22 -16.07
N LYS A 367 9.82 -10.15 -16.78
CA LYS A 367 8.43 -10.07 -17.25
C LYS A 367 7.53 -10.88 -16.33
N ALA A 368 6.31 -10.37 -16.07
CA ALA A 368 5.20 -11.11 -15.46
C ALA A 368 3.91 -10.89 -16.26
N THR A 369 2.98 -11.85 -16.17
CA THR A 369 1.66 -11.77 -16.80
C THR A 369 0.58 -12.03 -15.76
N PRO A 370 -0.58 -11.35 -15.83
CA PRO A 370 -1.68 -11.61 -14.93
C PRO A 370 -2.36 -12.95 -15.23
N ASP A 371 -2.83 -13.63 -14.21
CA ASP A 371 -3.55 -14.89 -14.30
C ASP A 371 -5.07 -14.68 -14.38
N ASP A 372 -5.53 -13.47 -14.06
CA ASP A 372 -6.95 -13.09 -14.02
C ASP A 372 -7.17 -11.65 -14.50
N LYS A 373 -8.43 -11.34 -14.87
CA LYS A 373 -8.80 -9.98 -15.34
C LYS A 373 -8.80 -8.92 -14.25
N GLY A 374 -8.95 -9.32 -12.99
CA GLY A 374 -8.84 -8.41 -11.83
C GLY A 374 -7.39 -8.05 -11.51
N LEU A 375 -6.42 -8.61 -12.25
CA LEU A 375 -4.98 -8.36 -12.11
C LEU A 375 -4.44 -8.64 -10.71
N VAL A 376 -5.04 -9.61 -10.00
CA VAL A 376 -4.72 -9.91 -8.62
C VAL A 376 -3.58 -10.90 -8.49
N ALA A 377 -3.59 -11.94 -9.32
CA ALA A 377 -2.55 -12.96 -9.35
C ALA A 377 -1.69 -12.81 -10.61
N TRP A 378 -0.39 -12.96 -10.45
CA TRP A 378 0.60 -12.78 -11.51
C TRP A 378 1.58 -13.94 -11.57
N THR A 379 1.86 -14.42 -12.77
CA THR A 379 2.88 -15.44 -13.04
C THR A 379 4.14 -14.80 -13.62
N LYS A 380 5.28 -15.00 -12.95
CA LYS A 380 6.58 -14.55 -13.44
C LYS A 380 7.02 -15.37 -14.66
N GLN A 381 7.36 -14.69 -15.73
CA GLN A 381 7.79 -15.30 -17.00
C GLN A 381 9.32 -15.41 -17.12
N GLY A 382 10.06 -14.89 -16.13
CA GLY A 382 11.51 -14.93 -16.09
C GLY A 382 12.19 -13.68 -16.66
N VAL A 383 13.52 -13.75 -16.73
CA VAL A 383 14.40 -12.66 -17.15
C VAL A 383 14.28 -12.39 -18.63
N VAL A 384 14.02 -11.15 -19.02
CA VAL A 384 13.95 -10.69 -20.42
C VAL A 384 15.16 -9.85 -20.83
N ILE A 385 15.83 -9.16 -19.88
CA ILE A 385 17.13 -8.49 -20.09
C ILE A 385 18.04 -8.87 -18.91
N ASP A 386 19.13 -9.58 -19.20
CA ASP A 386 20.04 -10.12 -18.18
C ASP A 386 21.11 -9.07 -17.79
N GLY A 387 20.68 -8.04 -17.09
CA GLY A 387 21.52 -7.01 -16.53
C GLY A 387 21.91 -5.90 -17.50
N ARG A 388 22.67 -4.95 -16.97
CA ARG A 388 23.08 -3.76 -17.70
C ARG A 388 24.00 -4.06 -18.87
N PRO A 389 23.90 -3.32 -19.98
CA PRO A 389 24.89 -3.36 -21.05
C PRO A 389 26.27 -2.90 -20.59
N ALA A 390 27.31 -3.37 -21.26
CA ALA A 390 28.69 -2.96 -20.98
C ALA A 390 28.90 -1.44 -21.21
N GLY A 391 29.76 -0.82 -20.38
CA GLY A 391 30.14 0.59 -20.51
C GLY A 391 29.13 1.61 -19.93
N LEU A 392 28.19 1.14 -19.13
CA LEU A 392 27.25 1.97 -18.34
C LEU A 392 27.58 1.89 -16.85
N SER A 393 27.01 2.79 -16.03
CA SER A 393 27.13 2.74 -14.57
C SER A 393 26.51 1.47 -13.98
N ASP A 394 26.76 1.23 -12.70
CA ASP A 394 26.19 0.06 -12.01
C ASP A 394 24.68 0.19 -11.79
N ASP A 395 24.15 1.43 -11.81
CA ASP A 395 22.72 1.69 -11.76
C ASP A 395 22.04 1.40 -13.11
N PHE A 396 21.09 0.46 -13.10
CA PHE A 396 20.31 0.03 -14.26
C PHE A 396 18.97 -0.50 -13.76
N ARG A 397 17.89 0.32 -13.84
CA ARG A 397 16.57 -0.01 -13.29
C ARG A 397 15.44 0.75 -13.92
N ASP A 398 14.20 0.40 -13.53
CA ASP A 398 12.94 1.05 -13.86
C ASP A 398 12.62 0.94 -15.36
N PRO A 399 12.37 -0.28 -15.88
CA PRO A 399 12.03 -0.48 -17.28
C PRO A 399 10.66 0.13 -17.60
N TYR A 400 10.55 0.73 -18.77
CA TYR A 400 9.30 1.19 -19.34
C TYR A 400 9.13 0.71 -20.78
N PHE A 401 7.95 0.14 -21.07
CA PHE A 401 7.59 -0.35 -22.41
C PHE A 401 6.86 0.72 -23.21
N PHE A 402 7.19 0.85 -24.49
CA PHE A 402 6.39 1.60 -25.47
C PHE A 402 6.47 0.95 -26.86
N ALA A 403 5.50 1.27 -27.73
CA ALA A 403 5.49 0.82 -29.12
C ALA A 403 5.42 2.03 -30.05
N SER A 404 6.20 2.03 -31.12
CA SER A 404 6.21 3.08 -32.13
C SER A 404 6.60 2.53 -33.50
N GLY A 405 5.90 2.98 -34.55
CA GLY A 405 6.21 2.57 -35.93
C GLY A 405 6.16 1.05 -36.17
N GLY A 406 5.30 0.33 -35.46
CA GLY A 406 5.19 -1.14 -35.54
C GLY A 406 6.29 -1.90 -34.79
N ASN A 407 7.20 -1.21 -34.10
CA ASN A 407 8.24 -1.83 -33.27
C ASN A 407 7.89 -1.71 -31.79
N LYS A 408 8.38 -2.68 -31.00
CA LYS A 408 8.27 -2.72 -29.54
C LYS A 408 9.62 -2.38 -28.91
N TYR A 409 9.60 -1.55 -27.89
CA TYR A 409 10.79 -1.05 -27.19
C TYR A 409 10.64 -1.12 -25.67
N ILE A 410 11.75 -1.36 -24.99
CA ILE A 410 11.92 -1.12 -23.55
C ILE A 410 13.01 -0.05 -23.38
N ILE A 411 12.74 0.96 -22.57
CA ILE A 411 13.77 1.88 -22.06
C ILE A 411 14.03 1.56 -20.60
N VAL A 412 15.29 1.72 -20.16
CA VAL A 412 15.68 1.45 -18.77
C VAL A 412 16.55 2.60 -18.27
N GLY A 413 16.25 3.09 -17.07
CA GLY A 413 17.02 4.15 -16.44
C GLY A 413 18.47 3.75 -16.15
N THR A 414 19.39 4.66 -16.42
CA THR A 414 20.84 4.46 -16.25
C THR A 414 21.59 5.79 -16.13
N SER A 415 22.91 5.70 -16.11
CA SER A 415 23.85 6.81 -16.26
C SER A 415 24.81 6.54 -17.39
N LYS A 416 25.08 7.55 -18.20
CA LYS A 416 26.12 7.53 -19.23
C LYS A 416 27.04 8.74 -19.07
N ASP A 417 28.33 8.47 -18.89
CA ASP A 417 29.37 9.49 -18.66
C ASP A 417 29.03 10.46 -17.50
N GLY A 418 28.46 9.91 -16.40
CA GLY A 418 28.07 10.66 -15.20
C GLY A 418 26.84 11.55 -15.37
N ILE A 419 26.05 11.38 -16.42
CA ILE A 419 24.80 12.10 -16.67
C ILE A 419 23.67 11.10 -16.82
N GLY A 420 22.51 11.42 -16.27
CA GLY A 420 21.31 10.60 -16.37
C GLY A 420 20.90 10.30 -17.82
N ALA A 421 20.53 9.07 -18.09
CA ALA A 421 20.21 8.55 -19.42
C ALA A 421 19.21 7.41 -19.33
N CYS A 422 18.64 7.01 -20.46
CA CYS A 422 17.95 5.74 -20.63
C CYS A 422 18.60 4.93 -21.74
N THR A 423 18.69 3.60 -21.55
CA THR A 423 19.01 2.66 -22.63
C THR A 423 17.80 2.41 -23.51
N LEU A 424 18.03 1.89 -24.72
CA LEU A 424 17.00 1.45 -25.65
C LEU A 424 17.19 -0.03 -25.96
N HIS A 425 16.17 -0.83 -25.73
CA HIS A 425 16.11 -2.24 -26.06
C HIS A 425 14.97 -2.46 -27.04
N LYS A 426 15.26 -2.98 -28.23
CA LYS A 426 14.27 -3.28 -29.27
C LYS A 426 13.94 -4.76 -29.28
N TYR A 427 12.67 -5.10 -29.45
CA TYR A 427 12.27 -6.49 -29.61
C TYR A 427 12.51 -6.95 -31.04
N GLU A 428 13.44 -7.89 -31.22
CA GLU A 428 13.82 -8.43 -32.51
C GLU A 428 14.07 -9.94 -32.43
N ASN A 429 13.59 -10.70 -33.40
CA ASN A 429 13.82 -12.15 -33.48
C ASN A 429 13.47 -12.92 -32.21
N GLY A 430 12.42 -12.49 -31.50
CA GLY A 430 11.97 -13.14 -30.26
C GLY A 430 12.70 -12.72 -28.98
N ASN A 431 13.65 -11.78 -29.06
CA ASN A 431 14.46 -11.33 -27.92
C ASN A 431 14.57 -9.79 -27.86
N TRP A 432 14.88 -9.27 -26.70
CA TRP A 432 15.24 -7.88 -26.50
C TRP A 432 16.73 -7.64 -26.75
N THR A 433 17.06 -6.64 -27.55
CA THR A 433 18.48 -6.24 -27.74
C THR A 433 19.06 -5.72 -26.44
N ASN A 434 20.36 -5.93 -26.20
CA ASN A 434 21.07 -5.44 -25.01
C ASN A 434 22.48 -4.97 -25.39
N ASP A 435 22.57 -4.14 -26.43
CA ASP A 435 23.81 -3.66 -27.06
C ASP A 435 24.33 -2.33 -26.49
N GLY A 436 23.63 -1.75 -25.50
CA GLY A 436 24.01 -0.49 -24.86
C GLY A 436 23.60 0.76 -25.66
N LYS A 437 22.70 0.64 -26.62
CA LYS A 437 22.14 1.79 -27.34
C LYS A 437 21.45 2.73 -26.34
N ILE A 438 21.76 4.03 -26.45
CA ILE A 438 21.14 5.07 -25.63
C ILE A 438 19.87 5.56 -26.33
N PHE A 439 18.77 5.56 -25.61
CA PHE A 439 17.49 6.13 -26.04
C PHE A 439 17.54 7.64 -26.04
N PHE A 440 17.90 8.21 -24.91
CA PHE A 440 18.07 9.63 -24.69
C PHE A 440 18.95 9.86 -23.45
N ARG A 441 19.66 11.00 -23.41
CA ARG A 441 20.56 11.39 -22.31
C ARG A 441 20.45 12.89 -22.03
N GLY A 442 20.56 13.25 -20.76
CA GLY A 442 20.72 14.63 -20.34
C GLY A 442 22.04 15.27 -20.84
N THR A 443 22.13 16.57 -20.72
CA THR A 443 23.33 17.35 -21.13
C THR A 443 24.06 17.97 -19.95
N ASN A 444 23.46 18.07 -18.79
CA ASN A 444 23.99 18.73 -17.60
C ASN A 444 23.58 17.98 -16.31
N ALA A 445 24.55 17.32 -15.66
CA ALA A 445 24.29 16.54 -14.45
C ALA A 445 23.71 17.37 -13.29
N ASN A 446 24.09 18.65 -13.16
CA ASN A 446 23.56 19.50 -12.08
C ASN A 446 22.06 19.77 -12.21
N GLN A 447 21.55 19.84 -13.43
CA GLN A 447 20.11 20.08 -13.71
C GLN A 447 19.36 18.81 -14.06
N HIS A 448 19.99 17.88 -14.78
CA HIS A 448 19.36 16.68 -15.32
C HIS A 448 19.72 15.41 -14.50
N GLY A 449 20.48 15.54 -13.39
CA GLY A 449 20.90 14.44 -12.54
C GLY A 449 22.01 13.56 -13.13
N THR A 450 22.53 12.69 -12.27
CA THR A 450 23.54 11.69 -12.66
C THR A 450 22.90 10.34 -12.99
N PHE A 451 21.63 10.14 -12.66
CA PHE A 451 20.84 8.95 -12.94
C PHE A 451 19.38 9.34 -13.17
N TRP A 452 18.68 8.58 -14.01
CA TRP A 452 17.24 8.76 -14.27
C TRP A 452 16.41 7.58 -13.75
N GLU A 453 15.50 7.88 -12.82
CA GLU A 453 14.48 6.93 -12.35
C GLU A 453 13.18 7.08 -13.12
N MET A 454 12.42 6.00 -13.18
CA MET A 454 11.04 5.95 -13.64
C MET A 454 10.79 6.65 -14.97
N PRO A 455 11.55 6.31 -16.04
CA PRO A 455 11.26 6.85 -17.36
C PRO A 455 9.85 6.43 -17.81
N ASN A 456 9.11 7.37 -18.42
CA ASN A 456 7.81 7.11 -19.01
C ASN A 456 7.73 7.73 -20.40
N MET A 457 7.12 7.00 -21.34
CA MET A 457 6.91 7.45 -22.72
C MET A 457 5.43 7.36 -23.08
N THR A 458 4.81 8.49 -23.38
CA THR A 458 3.38 8.54 -23.70
C THR A 458 3.17 9.22 -25.06
N ASP A 459 2.45 8.55 -25.97
CA ASP A 459 2.02 9.14 -27.23
C ASP A 459 0.92 10.20 -26.97
N MET A 460 1.20 11.46 -27.25
CA MET A 460 0.27 12.58 -27.08
C MET A 460 -0.51 12.91 -28.34
N GLY A 461 -0.38 12.08 -29.37
CA GLY A 461 -0.99 12.29 -30.67
C GLY A 461 -0.19 13.20 -31.59
N ASN A 462 -0.57 13.25 -32.86
CA ASN A 462 0.07 14.07 -33.90
C ASN A 462 1.59 13.88 -34.00
N GLY A 463 2.08 12.66 -33.73
CA GLY A 463 3.50 12.30 -33.72
C GLY A 463 4.30 12.94 -32.58
N LYS A 464 3.65 13.47 -31.56
CA LYS A 464 4.28 14.03 -30.35
C LYS A 464 4.26 13.02 -29.20
N TRP A 465 5.39 12.94 -28.54
CA TRP A 465 5.59 12.05 -27.39
C TRP A 465 5.99 12.86 -26.17
N LEU A 466 5.42 12.55 -25.03
CA LEU A 466 5.81 13.05 -23.72
C LEU A 466 6.78 12.05 -23.10
N PHE A 467 7.98 12.51 -22.78
CA PHE A 467 8.99 11.76 -22.04
C PHE A 467 9.18 12.38 -20.66
N THR A 468 8.96 11.60 -19.60
CA THR A 468 9.15 12.03 -18.20
C THR A 468 10.20 11.18 -17.50
N VAL A 469 10.95 11.78 -16.58
CA VAL A 469 11.91 11.10 -15.69
C VAL A 469 11.99 11.82 -14.34
N THR A 470 12.41 11.11 -13.31
CA THR A 470 12.80 11.66 -12.01
C THR A 470 14.32 11.58 -11.89
N PRO A 471 15.07 12.69 -12.14
CA PRO A 471 16.53 12.68 -12.06
C PRO A 471 17.01 12.69 -10.62
N LEU A 472 18.03 11.87 -10.34
CA LEU A 472 18.69 11.80 -9.03
C LEU A 472 19.99 12.60 -9.01
N ASN A 473 20.42 12.97 -7.80
CA ASN A 473 21.67 13.68 -7.53
C ASN A 473 21.78 15.00 -8.32
N THR A 474 20.69 15.73 -8.40
CA THR A 474 20.69 17.08 -8.98
C THR A 474 21.12 18.12 -7.95
N GLY A 475 21.74 19.22 -8.39
CA GLY A 475 22.01 20.39 -7.54
C GLY A 475 20.77 21.24 -7.23
N VAL A 476 19.62 20.90 -7.82
CA VAL A 476 18.38 21.69 -7.75
C VAL A 476 17.23 20.97 -7.04
N GLY A 477 17.51 19.85 -6.40
CA GLY A 477 16.54 19.01 -5.67
C GLY A 477 15.85 17.95 -6.54
N VAL A 478 15.19 17.00 -5.90
CA VAL A 478 14.47 15.90 -6.57
C VAL A 478 13.15 16.42 -7.14
N ARG A 479 12.88 16.15 -8.40
CA ARG A 479 11.67 16.59 -9.11
C ARG A 479 11.48 15.77 -10.38
N THR A 480 10.27 15.63 -10.86
CA THR A 480 10.01 15.07 -12.19
C THR A 480 10.18 16.13 -13.26
N ILE A 481 10.96 15.83 -14.28
CA ILE A 481 11.15 16.69 -15.46
C ILE A 481 10.61 15.99 -16.70
N TYR A 482 10.28 16.77 -17.74
CA TYR A 482 9.75 16.23 -18.98
C TYR A 482 10.29 16.96 -20.23
N TRP A 483 10.28 16.23 -21.33
CA TRP A 483 10.41 16.75 -22.69
C TRP A 483 9.22 16.33 -23.54
N VAL A 484 8.86 17.15 -24.50
CA VAL A 484 8.00 16.78 -25.61
C VAL A 484 8.89 16.62 -26.84
N GLY A 485 8.69 15.57 -27.61
CA GLY A 485 9.55 15.27 -28.76
C GLY A 485 8.93 14.29 -29.75
N THR A 486 9.77 13.67 -30.55
CA THR A 486 9.39 12.68 -31.57
C THR A 486 10.27 11.43 -31.42
N ILE A 487 9.75 10.28 -31.86
CA ILE A 487 10.53 9.03 -31.95
C ILE A 487 11.12 8.94 -33.35
N ASN A 488 12.44 8.76 -33.41
CA ASN A 488 13.18 8.57 -34.66
C ASN A 488 12.93 7.15 -35.25
N PRO A 489 13.19 6.91 -36.53
CA PRO A 489 13.04 5.59 -37.15
C PRO A 489 13.84 4.47 -36.48
N ASP A 490 14.94 4.82 -35.79
CA ASP A 490 15.78 3.88 -35.05
C ASP A 490 15.33 3.67 -33.60
N GLY A 491 14.20 4.28 -33.18
CA GLY A 491 13.61 4.16 -31.86
C GLY A 491 14.15 5.16 -30.82
N THR A 492 15.15 5.98 -31.15
CA THR A 492 15.67 7.02 -30.25
C THR A 492 14.73 8.22 -30.16
N PHE A 493 14.90 9.06 -29.14
CA PHE A 493 14.07 10.23 -28.90
C PHE A 493 14.76 11.52 -29.33
N SER A 494 14.02 12.40 -30.00
CA SER A 494 14.45 13.76 -30.38
C SER A 494 13.53 14.78 -29.69
N PRO A 495 14.03 15.53 -28.68
CA PRO A 495 13.23 16.54 -28.01
C PRO A 495 12.98 17.75 -28.91
N LEU A 496 11.85 18.44 -28.73
CA LEU A 496 11.52 19.71 -29.41
C LEU A 496 12.21 20.91 -28.78
N HIS A 497 12.77 20.76 -27.58
CA HIS A 497 13.49 21.80 -26.85
C HIS A 497 14.65 21.19 -26.07
N ASP A 498 15.75 21.93 -25.99
CA ASP A 498 17.01 21.44 -25.40
C ASP A 498 16.92 21.22 -23.88
N GLN A 499 16.18 22.08 -23.19
CA GLN A 499 16.05 22.01 -21.73
C GLN A 499 14.74 21.34 -21.34
N PRO A 500 14.73 20.49 -20.29
CA PRO A 500 13.51 19.93 -19.76
C PRO A 500 12.63 21.01 -19.13
N LYS A 501 11.35 20.71 -19.05
CA LYS A 501 10.38 21.45 -18.23
C LYS A 501 10.06 20.67 -16.98
N MET A 502 9.64 21.37 -15.92
CA MET A 502 9.18 20.72 -14.69
C MET A 502 7.74 20.26 -14.83
N LEU A 503 7.45 19.05 -14.34
CA LEU A 503 6.08 18.55 -14.28
C LEU A 503 5.26 19.34 -13.26
N GLU A 504 5.82 19.53 -12.07
CA GLU A 504 5.20 20.32 -11.00
C GLU A 504 5.56 21.80 -11.15
N MET A 505 4.55 22.64 -10.95
CA MET A 505 4.74 24.08 -10.89
C MET A 505 5.35 24.44 -9.53
N GLY A 506 6.65 24.57 -9.42
CA GLY A 506 7.11 24.99 -8.14
C GLY A 506 8.60 25.04 -7.93
N GLY A 507 9.07 26.20 -7.48
CA GLY A 507 10.31 26.40 -6.79
C GLY A 507 10.18 25.92 -5.35
N ILE A 508 10.06 24.63 -5.17
CA ILE A 508 10.09 24.02 -3.86
C ILE A 508 11.49 24.17 -3.32
N SER A 509 11.64 24.39 -2.02
CA SER A 509 12.93 24.26 -1.38
C SER A 509 13.51 22.90 -1.80
N LYS A 510 14.85 22.79 -1.86
CA LYS A 510 15.53 21.53 -2.22
C LYS A 510 15.04 20.29 -1.45
N ASP A 511 14.29 20.49 -0.38
CA ASP A 511 13.76 19.46 0.53
C ASP A 511 12.25 19.23 0.37
N GLY A 512 11.54 20.01 -0.45
CA GLY A 512 10.11 19.85 -0.73
C GLY A 512 9.90 19.10 -2.05
N TYR A 513 9.09 18.05 -2.00
CA TYR A 513 8.75 17.22 -3.15
C TYR A 513 7.29 17.44 -3.53
N GLY A 514 7.08 17.74 -4.82
CA GLY A 514 5.78 17.58 -5.43
C GLY A 514 5.51 16.14 -5.81
N LEU A 515 4.69 15.95 -6.82
CA LEU A 515 4.49 14.65 -7.45
C LEU A 515 5.77 14.18 -8.12
N LEU A 516 6.17 12.95 -7.83
CA LEU A 516 7.30 12.26 -8.45
C LEU A 516 6.85 11.02 -9.21
N SER A 517 7.67 10.57 -10.16
CA SER A 517 7.56 9.26 -10.80
C SER A 517 6.14 8.95 -11.27
N PRO A 518 5.57 9.72 -12.20
CA PRO A 518 4.18 9.57 -12.62
C PRO A 518 3.95 8.28 -13.39
N SER A 519 2.77 7.69 -13.21
CA SER A 519 2.17 6.76 -14.15
C SER A 519 1.15 7.47 -15.01
N ILE A 520 1.15 7.17 -16.31
CA ILE A 520 0.28 7.79 -17.31
C ILE A 520 -0.49 6.71 -18.04
N TYR A 521 -1.80 6.89 -18.21
CA TYR A 521 -2.68 5.95 -18.89
C TYR A 521 -3.71 6.67 -19.76
N GLN A 522 -3.99 6.10 -20.92
CA GLN A 522 -4.93 6.66 -21.87
C GLN A 522 -6.20 5.80 -21.93
N LYS A 523 -7.34 6.44 -21.69
CA LYS A 523 -8.65 5.80 -21.73
C LYS A 523 -9.73 6.76 -22.19
N ASP A 524 -10.59 6.31 -23.09
CA ASP A 524 -11.77 7.05 -23.58
C ASP A 524 -11.43 8.47 -24.07
N GLY A 525 -10.31 8.63 -24.77
CA GLY A 525 -9.83 9.91 -25.30
C GLY A 525 -9.22 10.87 -24.24
N LYS A 526 -9.06 10.41 -23.01
CA LYS A 526 -8.37 11.14 -21.94
C LYS A 526 -7.00 10.54 -21.65
N THR A 527 -6.03 11.39 -21.36
CA THR A 527 -4.73 10.99 -20.82
C THR A 527 -4.71 11.34 -19.35
N LEU A 528 -4.62 10.33 -18.49
CA LEU A 528 -4.62 10.46 -17.04
C LEU A 528 -3.20 10.30 -16.49
N LEU A 529 -2.85 11.12 -15.52
CA LEU A 529 -1.58 11.09 -14.82
C LEU A 529 -1.81 11.12 -13.33
N LEU A 530 -1.08 10.31 -12.58
CA LEU A 530 -0.92 10.41 -11.13
C LEU A 530 0.50 9.93 -10.76
N GLY A 531 0.97 10.31 -9.61
CA GLY A 531 2.30 9.92 -9.14
C GLY A 531 2.41 9.98 -7.62
N ILE A 532 3.52 9.52 -7.09
CA ILE A 532 3.74 9.55 -5.65
C ILE A 532 3.98 10.98 -5.15
N VAL A 533 3.40 11.32 -4.01
CA VAL A 533 3.72 12.53 -3.23
C VAL A 533 4.31 12.07 -1.90
N PRO A 534 5.63 11.85 -1.85
CA PRO A 534 6.27 11.26 -0.67
C PRO A 534 6.22 12.22 0.53
N ASP A 535 6.16 11.66 1.73
CA ASP A 535 6.50 12.41 2.94
C ASP A 535 7.99 12.25 3.28
N LYS A 536 8.49 13.14 4.10
CA LYS A 536 9.86 13.14 4.64
C LYS A 536 9.82 13.15 6.16
N LEU A 537 8.83 12.47 6.71
CA LEU A 537 8.69 12.35 8.16
C LEU A 537 9.74 11.39 8.73
N PRO A 538 10.15 11.60 9.99
CA PRO A 538 11.00 10.65 10.71
C PRO A 538 10.34 9.26 10.82
N GLY A 539 11.16 8.22 10.90
CA GLY A 539 10.69 6.84 11.03
C GLY A 539 9.79 6.62 12.25
N GLU A 540 10.05 7.32 13.34
CA GLU A 540 9.23 7.28 14.55
C GLU A 540 7.80 7.80 14.30
N VAL A 541 7.67 8.84 13.48
CA VAL A 541 6.36 9.39 13.12
C VAL A 541 5.61 8.42 12.19
N ASN A 542 6.30 7.84 11.20
CA ASN A 542 5.70 6.82 10.34
C ASN A 542 5.31 5.56 11.15
N TYR A 543 6.10 5.18 12.17
CA TYR A 543 5.76 4.10 13.09
C TYR A 543 4.42 4.38 13.81
N GLU A 544 4.25 5.60 14.34
CA GLU A 544 3.01 6.03 14.99
C GLU A 544 1.82 6.10 14.03
N MET A 545 2.07 6.55 12.79
CA MET A 545 1.03 6.68 11.75
C MET A 545 0.56 5.33 11.21
N GLY A 546 1.44 4.32 11.11
CA GLY A 546 1.16 3.03 10.50
C GLY A 546 1.11 3.03 8.97
N TRP A 547 1.47 4.12 8.33
CA TRP A 547 1.55 4.28 6.88
C TRP A 547 2.58 5.35 6.49
N ALA A 548 3.08 5.29 5.27
CA ALA A 548 3.97 6.29 4.71
C ALA A 548 3.64 6.51 3.23
N HIS A 549 3.66 7.78 2.83
CA HIS A 549 3.41 8.27 1.47
C HIS A 549 1.96 8.09 0.99
N ASN A 550 1.64 8.70 -0.14
CA ASN A 550 0.38 8.55 -0.87
C ASN A 550 0.57 9.06 -2.31
N TYR A 551 -0.42 8.86 -3.18
CA TYR A 551 -0.43 9.36 -4.55
C TYR A 551 -1.15 10.69 -4.65
N SER A 552 -0.84 11.48 -5.68
CA SER A 552 -1.59 12.68 -6.05
C SER A 552 -3.01 12.33 -6.50
N LEU A 553 -3.88 13.31 -6.60
CA LEU A 553 -5.11 13.15 -7.36
C LEU A 553 -4.81 12.88 -8.83
N PRO A 554 -5.69 12.15 -9.53
CA PRO A 554 -5.55 11.97 -10.97
C PRO A 554 -5.72 13.30 -11.69
N ARG A 555 -4.84 13.54 -12.65
CA ARG A 555 -4.82 14.73 -13.52
C ARG A 555 -5.17 14.33 -14.93
N GLU A 556 -6.01 15.10 -15.60
CA GLU A 556 -6.15 15.03 -17.06
C GLU A 556 -5.07 15.89 -17.69
N ILE A 557 -4.26 15.29 -18.57
CA ILE A 557 -3.15 15.97 -19.23
C ILE A 557 -3.34 16.06 -20.73
N SER A 558 -2.82 17.13 -21.34
CA SER A 558 -2.79 17.36 -22.79
C SER A 558 -1.65 18.28 -23.16
N LEU A 559 -1.41 18.51 -24.44
CA LEU A 559 -0.46 19.51 -24.92
C LEU A 559 -1.23 20.74 -25.44
N ASP A 560 -0.69 21.94 -25.17
CA ASP A 560 -1.13 23.17 -25.83
C ASP A 560 -0.56 23.31 -27.24
N THR A 561 -0.92 24.38 -27.95
CA THR A 561 -0.43 24.67 -29.31
C THR A 561 1.09 24.90 -29.37
N ASN A 562 1.72 25.21 -28.25
CA ASN A 562 3.17 25.40 -28.10
C ASN A 562 3.90 24.16 -27.58
N ASN A 563 3.19 23.02 -27.51
CA ASN A 563 3.67 21.75 -26.95
C ASN A 563 4.10 21.86 -25.45
N ASN A 564 3.43 22.73 -24.68
CA ASN A 564 3.54 22.73 -23.23
C ASN A 564 2.50 21.74 -22.64
N LEU A 565 2.87 21.08 -21.57
CA LEU A 565 1.96 20.21 -20.85
C LEU A 565 0.90 21.03 -20.10
N ILE A 566 -0.35 20.70 -20.32
CA ILE A 566 -1.52 21.20 -19.60
C ILE A 566 -1.95 20.14 -18.61
N GLN A 567 -2.24 20.52 -17.37
CA GLN A 567 -2.68 19.65 -16.30
C GLN A 567 -3.97 20.20 -15.66
N LYS A 568 -5.02 19.38 -15.62
CA LYS A 568 -6.31 19.70 -15.00
C LYS A 568 -6.66 18.63 -13.98
N PRO A 569 -7.44 18.95 -12.93
CA PRO A 569 -7.99 17.90 -12.08
C PRO A 569 -8.90 16.97 -12.90
N TYR A 570 -8.88 15.70 -12.60
CA TYR A 570 -9.80 14.74 -13.22
C TYR A 570 -11.25 15.15 -12.94
N ALA A 571 -12.03 15.29 -13.99
CA ALA A 571 -13.41 15.82 -13.88
C ALA A 571 -14.33 14.96 -12.97
N GLY A 572 -14.06 13.64 -12.86
CA GLY A 572 -14.80 12.72 -12.00
C GLY A 572 -14.74 13.04 -10.51
N LEU A 573 -13.74 13.81 -10.05
CA LEU A 573 -13.61 14.21 -8.64
C LEU A 573 -14.79 15.01 -8.12
N ALA A 574 -15.52 15.71 -9.01
CA ALA A 574 -16.72 16.46 -8.65
C ALA A 574 -17.83 15.58 -8.04
N ALA A 575 -17.81 14.27 -8.27
CA ALA A 575 -18.78 13.34 -7.69
C ALA A 575 -18.66 13.24 -6.15
N MET A 576 -17.49 13.57 -5.57
CA MET A 576 -17.28 13.59 -4.12
C MET A 576 -17.92 14.78 -3.41
N ARG A 577 -18.35 15.83 -4.13
CA ARG A 577 -18.93 17.05 -3.54
C ARG A 577 -20.18 16.70 -2.75
N THR A 578 -20.19 17.06 -1.46
CA THR A 578 -21.39 16.90 -0.60
C THR A 578 -22.40 18.03 -0.83
N GLY A 579 -23.53 17.98 -0.12
CA GLY A 579 -24.49 19.10 -0.12
C GLY A 579 -24.00 20.33 0.68
N VAL A 580 -22.89 20.21 1.43
CA VAL A 580 -22.31 21.33 2.20
C VAL A 580 -21.45 22.18 1.26
N THR A 581 -21.91 23.41 0.98
CA THR A 581 -21.29 24.29 -0.02
C THR A 581 -21.29 25.73 0.45
N ALA A 582 -20.34 26.53 -0.05
CA ALA A 582 -20.32 27.98 0.10
C ALA A 582 -20.03 28.64 -1.26
N SER A 583 -20.55 29.88 -1.45
CA SER A 583 -20.28 30.67 -2.64
C SER A 583 -20.10 32.14 -2.26
N VAL A 584 -19.11 32.80 -2.86
CA VAL A 584 -18.81 34.22 -2.72
C VAL A 584 -18.58 34.81 -4.11
N ALA A 585 -19.45 35.72 -4.58
CA ALA A 585 -19.31 36.37 -5.88
C ALA A 585 -19.50 37.88 -5.68
N GLN A 586 -18.42 38.62 -5.46
CA GLN A 586 -18.42 40.04 -5.18
C GLN A 586 -17.02 40.65 -5.28
N ASP A 587 -16.95 41.97 -5.12
CA ASP A 587 -15.71 42.68 -4.84
C ASP A 587 -15.28 42.41 -3.39
N LEU A 588 -14.05 41.97 -3.19
CA LEU A 588 -13.50 41.61 -1.92
C LEU A 588 -12.25 42.46 -1.59
N THR A 589 -12.24 43.01 -0.38
CA THR A 589 -11.04 43.51 0.32
C THR A 589 -11.11 42.94 1.73
N GLY A 590 -10.00 42.33 2.18
CA GLY A 590 -9.94 41.60 3.45
C GLY A 590 -10.25 40.11 3.27
N GLU A 591 -10.99 39.51 4.19
CA GLU A 591 -11.21 38.08 4.27
C GLU A 591 -12.69 37.74 4.49
N ILE A 592 -13.20 36.73 3.82
CA ILE A 592 -14.55 36.17 4.02
C ILE A 592 -14.41 34.66 4.34
N SER A 593 -15.04 34.24 5.43
CA SER A 593 -15.18 32.82 5.77
C SER A 593 -16.05 32.09 4.75
N LEU A 594 -15.63 30.89 4.34
CA LEU A 594 -16.40 30.01 3.47
C LEU A 594 -17.31 29.05 4.25
N SER A 595 -17.67 29.43 5.51
CA SER A 595 -18.66 28.66 6.29
C SER A 595 -19.95 28.47 5.48
N PRO A 596 -20.60 27.27 5.50
CA PRO A 596 -20.32 26.15 6.41
C PRO A 596 -19.23 25.18 5.93
N VAL A 597 -18.54 25.43 4.81
CA VAL A 597 -17.48 24.55 4.32
C VAL A 597 -16.29 24.59 5.29
N SER A 598 -16.07 23.50 5.96
CA SER A 598 -14.98 23.30 6.91
C SER A 598 -14.62 21.82 6.95
N GLY A 599 -13.45 21.50 7.46
CA GLY A 599 -12.97 20.11 7.57
C GLY A 599 -11.59 19.93 6.97
N ARG A 600 -11.24 18.67 6.77
CA ARG A 600 -9.94 18.25 6.22
C ARG A 600 -10.08 17.65 4.83
N GLN A 601 -11.30 17.51 4.33
CA GLN A 601 -11.67 17.02 3.00
C GLN A 601 -12.52 18.11 2.33
N VAL A 602 -11.84 19.05 1.65
CA VAL A 602 -12.52 20.22 1.03
C VAL A 602 -11.99 20.51 -0.36
N GLU A 603 -12.84 21.08 -1.19
CA GLU A 603 -12.53 21.61 -2.50
C GLU A 603 -12.80 23.12 -2.51
N LEU A 604 -11.82 23.91 -2.96
CA LEU A 604 -11.89 25.36 -3.09
C LEU A 604 -11.63 25.74 -4.55
N LEU A 605 -12.58 26.38 -5.19
CA LEU A 605 -12.48 26.85 -6.58
C LEU A 605 -12.75 28.35 -6.62
N GLY A 606 -11.76 29.14 -7.02
CA GLY A 606 -11.87 30.58 -7.10
C GLY A 606 -11.34 31.16 -8.40
N GLU A 607 -12.11 32.09 -8.99
CA GLU A 607 -11.66 32.98 -10.04
C GLU A 607 -11.50 34.39 -9.47
N PHE A 608 -10.30 34.94 -9.61
CA PHE A 608 -9.91 36.25 -9.12
C PHE A 608 -9.58 37.16 -10.29
N THR A 609 -10.20 38.35 -10.38
CA THR A 609 -9.74 39.35 -11.34
C THR A 609 -8.46 39.98 -10.87
N VAL A 610 -7.35 39.77 -11.61
CA VAL A 610 -6.02 40.25 -11.24
C VAL A 610 -5.99 41.76 -11.16
N GLY A 611 -5.66 42.29 -10.01
CA GLY A 611 -5.52 43.73 -9.72
C GLY A 611 -4.15 44.00 -9.11
N SER A 612 -4.14 44.55 -7.89
CA SER A 612 -2.91 44.76 -7.09
C SER A 612 -2.98 43.92 -5.79
N GLY A 613 -1.81 43.65 -5.18
CA GLY A 613 -1.71 42.98 -3.89
C GLY A 613 -1.76 41.44 -3.97
N GLU A 614 -2.21 40.83 -2.92
CA GLU A 614 -2.30 39.37 -2.78
C GLU A 614 -3.73 38.89 -2.70
N MET A 615 -3.99 37.68 -3.26
CA MET A 615 -5.31 37.05 -3.24
C MET A 615 -5.16 35.53 -3.16
N GLY A 616 -6.16 34.85 -2.58
CA GLY A 616 -6.13 33.40 -2.47
C GLY A 616 -7.00 32.82 -1.37
N PHE A 617 -6.54 31.71 -0.77
CA PHE A 617 -7.28 30.94 0.22
C PHE A 617 -6.49 30.73 1.51
N ASP A 618 -7.21 30.74 2.64
CA ASP A 618 -6.74 30.17 3.89
C ASP A 618 -7.50 28.86 4.16
N PHE A 619 -6.79 27.85 4.68
CA PHE A 619 -7.36 26.57 5.09
C PHE A 619 -6.64 25.99 6.30
N PHE A 620 -7.16 24.92 6.91
CA PHE A 620 -6.76 24.46 8.25
C PHE A 620 -6.77 25.61 9.29
N LYS A 621 -7.73 26.51 9.14
CA LYS A 621 -7.79 27.73 9.93
C LYS A 621 -8.39 27.46 11.31
N SER A 622 -7.74 28.01 12.34
CA SER A 622 -8.21 28.12 13.73
C SER A 622 -7.76 29.48 14.29
N ASP A 623 -8.09 29.72 15.55
CA ASP A 623 -7.58 30.91 16.26
C ASP A 623 -6.04 30.88 16.42
N ASN A 624 -5.44 29.68 16.37
CA ASN A 624 -4.01 29.45 16.63
C ASN A 624 -3.15 29.33 15.37
N GLY A 625 -3.76 29.34 14.19
CA GLY A 625 -2.99 29.25 12.96
C GLY A 625 -3.77 28.86 11.73
N LYS A 626 -3.08 28.84 10.58
CA LYS A 626 -3.62 28.52 9.27
C LYS A 626 -2.52 28.19 8.27
N ALA A 627 -2.88 27.50 7.19
CA ALA A 627 -2.14 27.48 5.94
C ALA A 627 -2.71 28.57 5.02
N ARG A 628 -1.82 29.31 4.33
CA ARG A 628 -2.22 30.36 3.39
C ARG A 628 -1.67 30.11 2.02
N LEU A 629 -2.54 29.94 1.03
CA LEU A 629 -2.21 29.96 -0.38
C LEU A 629 -2.49 31.37 -0.93
N SER A 630 -1.45 32.10 -1.36
CA SER A 630 -1.56 33.45 -1.88
C SER A 630 -0.86 33.60 -3.22
N TYR A 631 -1.49 34.31 -4.16
CA TYR A 631 -0.88 34.80 -5.36
C TYR A 631 -0.55 36.28 -5.20
N ASN A 632 0.71 36.66 -5.40
CA ASN A 632 1.17 38.04 -5.39
C ASN A 632 1.21 38.58 -6.82
N THR A 633 0.43 39.63 -7.10
CA THR A 633 0.31 40.20 -8.44
C THR A 633 1.52 41.01 -8.89
N ALA A 634 2.36 41.49 -7.95
CA ALA A 634 3.53 42.30 -8.29
C ALA A 634 4.62 41.46 -8.97
N ASP A 635 4.94 40.29 -8.42
CA ASP A 635 6.01 39.42 -8.90
C ASP A 635 5.52 38.17 -9.64
N GLY A 636 4.23 37.86 -9.60
CA GLY A 636 3.63 36.69 -10.24
C GLY A 636 3.90 35.37 -9.48
N VAL A 637 4.17 35.46 -8.18
CA VAL A 637 4.50 34.33 -7.34
C VAL A 637 3.27 33.78 -6.62
N LEU A 638 3.05 32.48 -6.74
CA LEU A 638 2.11 31.73 -5.92
C LEU A 638 2.88 31.16 -4.71
N THR A 639 2.40 31.48 -3.52
CA THR A 639 3.04 31.09 -2.25
C THR A 639 2.09 30.28 -1.41
N LEU A 640 2.56 29.14 -0.87
CA LEU A 640 1.92 28.39 0.21
C LEU A 640 2.74 28.60 1.49
N ASP A 641 2.21 29.40 2.41
CA ASP A 641 2.81 29.68 3.71
C ASP A 641 2.24 28.78 4.79
N LEU A 642 3.09 27.88 5.31
CA LEU A 642 2.78 26.96 6.41
C LEU A 642 3.41 27.41 7.75
N THR A 643 4.09 28.55 7.80
CA THR A 643 4.82 29.02 8.98
C THR A 643 3.92 29.30 10.19
N LYS A 644 2.64 29.56 9.93
CA LYS A 644 1.60 29.83 10.95
C LYS A 644 0.68 28.65 11.18
N LEU A 645 1.00 27.47 10.66
CA LEU A 645 0.24 26.26 10.92
C LEU A 645 0.67 25.69 12.26
N ALA A 646 -0.30 25.32 13.13
CA ALA A 646 0.01 24.67 14.40
C ALA A 646 0.69 23.31 14.19
N ARG A 647 1.76 23.05 14.92
CA ARG A 647 2.62 21.87 14.75
C ARG A 647 3.10 21.33 16.10
N ARG A 648 3.43 20.03 16.18
CA ARG A 648 4.18 19.45 17.28
C ARG A 648 5.64 19.92 17.23
N SER A 649 6.23 20.22 18.37
CA SER A 649 7.60 20.76 18.46
C SER A 649 8.68 19.83 17.86
N ASN A 650 8.39 18.54 17.76
CA ASN A 650 9.33 17.50 17.29
C ASN A 650 8.99 16.92 15.90
N ASP A 651 8.00 17.45 15.21
CA ASP A 651 7.71 17.04 13.84
C ASP A 651 8.82 17.57 12.92
N GLY A 652 9.94 16.91 12.90
CA GLY A 652 11.02 17.22 11.97
C GLY A 652 10.52 17.25 10.52
N GLY A 653 11.20 17.98 9.66
CA GLY A 653 10.93 17.97 8.24
C GLY A 653 10.58 19.31 7.62
N PRO A 654 10.49 19.35 6.28
CA PRO A 654 10.42 20.58 5.50
C PRO A 654 9.08 21.30 5.52
N TYR A 655 8.04 20.76 6.19
CA TYR A 655 6.63 21.15 6.02
C TYR A 655 6.17 22.34 6.89
N ASN A 656 7.07 23.18 7.34
CA ASN A 656 6.78 24.37 8.14
C ASN A 656 7.27 25.66 7.48
N GLY A 657 7.65 25.58 6.23
CA GLY A 657 8.22 26.68 5.49
C GLY A 657 7.22 27.40 4.61
N VAL A 658 7.79 28.21 3.74
CA VAL A 658 7.12 28.88 2.63
C VAL A 658 7.52 28.20 1.34
N TYR A 659 6.51 27.74 0.59
CA TYR A 659 6.70 27.15 -0.73
C TYR A 659 6.26 28.17 -1.75
N ALA A 660 7.15 28.56 -2.68
CA ALA A 660 6.90 29.59 -3.65
C ALA A 660 7.16 29.09 -5.06
N ALA A 661 6.27 29.47 -5.98
CA ALA A 661 6.37 29.17 -7.40
C ALA A 661 6.06 30.41 -8.22
N THR A 662 6.96 30.82 -9.13
CA THR A 662 6.65 31.83 -10.13
C THR A 662 5.81 31.19 -11.23
N LEU A 663 4.63 31.75 -11.53
CA LEU A 663 3.81 31.24 -12.63
C LEU A 663 4.55 31.37 -13.96
N PRO A 664 4.59 30.30 -14.79
CA PRO A 664 5.23 30.37 -16.11
C PRO A 664 4.64 31.47 -17.01
N GLU A 665 3.34 31.74 -16.85
CA GLU A 665 2.62 32.83 -17.53
C GLU A 665 1.91 33.65 -16.46
N LYS A 666 2.38 34.89 -16.26
CA LYS A 666 1.77 35.83 -15.31
C LYS A 666 0.52 36.44 -15.93
N PRO A 667 -0.67 36.26 -15.30
CA PRO A 667 -1.89 36.94 -15.78
C PRO A 667 -1.74 38.45 -15.74
N ALA A 668 -2.20 39.14 -16.77
CA ALA A 668 -2.21 40.61 -16.81
C ALA A 668 -3.29 41.20 -15.90
N VAL A 669 -3.15 42.49 -15.54
CA VAL A 669 -4.17 43.20 -14.78
C VAL A 669 -5.49 43.19 -15.56
N GLY A 670 -6.59 42.82 -14.89
CA GLY A 670 -7.92 42.64 -15.48
C GLY A 670 -8.19 41.22 -15.99
N GLU A 671 -7.19 40.38 -16.18
CA GLU A 671 -7.39 38.97 -16.50
C GLU A 671 -7.80 38.15 -15.28
N LYS A 672 -8.24 36.92 -15.50
CA LYS A 672 -8.66 36.00 -14.46
C LYS A 672 -7.48 35.10 -14.04
N LEU A 673 -7.29 34.99 -12.74
CA LEU A 673 -6.52 33.90 -12.10
C LEU A 673 -7.52 32.89 -11.56
N LYS A 674 -7.43 31.66 -12.01
CA LYS A 674 -8.20 30.53 -11.48
C LYS A 674 -7.32 29.69 -10.54
N LEU A 675 -7.75 29.56 -9.29
CA LEU A 675 -7.15 28.65 -8.30
C LEU A 675 -8.15 27.54 -7.98
N HIS A 676 -7.75 26.29 -8.14
CA HIS A 676 -8.56 25.14 -7.83
C HIS A 676 -7.77 24.22 -6.90
N VAL A 677 -8.23 24.05 -5.67
CA VAL A 677 -7.49 23.39 -4.58
C VAL A 677 -8.32 22.25 -4.00
N PHE A 678 -7.72 21.08 -3.91
CA PHE A 678 -8.26 19.93 -3.20
C PHE A 678 -7.41 19.67 -1.97
N ILE A 679 -8.02 19.49 -0.81
CA ILE A 679 -7.37 19.23 0.46
C ILE A 679 -7.90 17.92 1.01
N ASP A 680 -7.00 17.03 1.44
CA ASP A 680 -7.35 15.73 2.00
C ASP A 680 -6.35 15.32 3.09
N GLY A 681 -6.69 15.57 4.35
CA GLY A 681 -5.85 15.24 5.49
C GLY A 681 -4.49 15.92 5.44
N SER A 682 -3.48 15.21 4.98
CA SER A 682 -2.09 15.70 4.93
C SER A 682 -1.60 16.08 3.54
N ILE A 683 -2.49 16.24 2.56
CA ILE A 683 -2.10 16.60 1.19
C ILE A 683 -3.02 17.67 0.61
N ALA A 684 -2.47 18.53 -0.23
CA ALA A 684 -3.22 19.43 -1.09
C ALA A 684 -2.73 19.31 -2.53
N ASP A 685 -3.68 19.21 -3.48
CA ASP A 685 -3.44 19.35 -4.91
C ASP A 685 -3.96 20.71 -5.38
N ILE A 686 -3.07 21.51 -5.94
CA ILE A 686 -3.29 22.89 -6.37
C ILE A 686 -3.19 22.96 -7.87
N PHE A 687 -4.24 23.44 -8.53
CA PHE A 687 -4.28 23.67 -9.98
C PHE A 687 -4.46 25.16 -10.26
N VAL A 688 -3.71 25.65 -11.23
CA VAL A 688 -3.74 27.07 -11.61
C VAL A 688 -4.07 27.21 -13.09
N ASN A 689 -5.10 28.01 -13.39
CA ASN A 689 -5.59 28.34 -14.72
C ASN A 689 -5.91 27.11 -15.60
N ASP A 690 -6.20 25.94 -14.99
CA ASP A 690 -6.36 24.64 -15.69
C ASP A 690 -5.15 24.31 -16.60
N LYS A 691 -3.97 24.79 -16.25
CA LYS A 691 -2.72 24.59 -17.00
C LYS A 691 -1.62 23.95 -16.16
N TRP A 692 -1.45 24.39 -14.93
CA TRP A 692 -0.36 23.98 -14.05
C TRP A 692 -0.87 23.33 -12.81
N ALA A 693 -0.10 22.43 -12.27
CA ALA A 693 -0.46 21.69 -11.05
C ALA A 693 0.71 21.62 -10.07
N TYR A 694 0.38 21.45 -8.80
CA TYR A 694 1.31 21.24 -7.71
C TYR A 694 0.68 20.43 -6.61
N SER A 695 1.31 19.32 -6.21
CA SER A 695 0.92 18.51 -5.05
C SER A 695 1.87 18.76 -3.89
N VAL A 696 1.34 18.95 -2.68
CA VAL A 696 2.14 19.28 -1.52
C VAL A 696 1.64 18.55 -0.27
N ARG A 697 2.59 18.08 0.57
CA ARG A 697 2.27 17.49 1.86
C ARG A 697 2.17 18.58 2.93
N ILE A 698 1.12 18.48 3.77
CA ILE A 698 0.82 19.42 4.85
C ILE A 698 0.41 18.62 6.08
N PHE A 699 1.04 18.85 7.22
CA PHE A 699 0.80 18.07 8.46
C PHE A 699 0.27 18.95 9.60
N PRO A 700 -1.01 19.42 9.55
CA PRO A 700 -1.60 20.23 10.61
C PRO A 700 -1.82 19.40 11.88
N THR A 701 -1.56 19.97 13.04
CA THR A 701 -1.71 19.29 14.35
C THR A 701 -2.88 19.80 15.18
N ALA A 702 -3.43 20.98 14.85
CA ALA A 702 -4.60 21.52 15.55
C ALA A 702 -5.86 20.75 15.14
N VAL A 703 -6.54 20.11 16.09
CA VAL A 703 -7.81 19.39 15.86
C VAL A 703 -8.89 20.35 15.36
N GLU A 704 -8.95 21.55 15.94
CA GLU A 704 -9.87 22.63 15.60
C GLU A 704 -9.54 23.33 14.27
N GLY A 705 -8.37 23.09 13.71
CA GLY A 705 -7.92 23.67 12.43
C GLY A 705 -8.68 23.10 11.23
N THR A 706 -9.93 23.52 11.03
CA THR A 706 -10.83 23.03 9.98
C THR A 706 -11.44 24.14 9.12
N GLY A 707 -11.27 25.41 9.52
CA GLY A 707 -11.86 26.54 8.82
C GLY A 707 -11.23 26.81 7.45
N THR A 708 -12.05 27.41 6.56
CA THR A 708 -11.65 27.87 5.24
C THR A 708 -12.09 29.30 5.00
N SER A 709 -11.33 30.07 4.25
CA SER A 709 -11.67 31.43 3.85
C SER A 709 -11.03 31.83 2.53
N VAL A 710 -11.65 32.81 1.85
CA VAL A 710 -11.08 33.53 0.71
C VAL A 710 -10.63 34.91 1.16
N PHE A 711 -9.52 35.41 0.60
CA PHE A 711 -9.02 36.75 0.95
C PHE A 711 -8.45 37.50 -0.26
N ALA A 712 -8.42 38.83 -0.14
CA ALA A 712 -7.68 39.72 -1.00
C ALA A 712 -7.16 40.92 -0.20
N THR A 713 -5.93 41.33 -0.42
CA THR A 713 -5.33 42.49 0.31
C THR A 713 -5.71 43.84 -0.32
N SER A 714 -6.17 43.84 -1.56
CA SER A 714 -6.71 44.99 -2.31
C SER A 714 -8.01 44.57 -2.98
N THR A 715 -8.84 45.52 -3.32
CA THR A 715 -10.16 45.25 -3.95
C THR A 715 -10.01 44.42 -5.22
N THR A 716 -10.59 43.24 -5.20
CA THR A 716 -10.50 42.20 -6.23
C THR A 716 -11.88 41.59 -6.43
N THR A 717 -12.37 41.54 -7.67
CA THR A 717 -13.60 40.79 -7.98
C THR A 717 -13.30 39.30 -7.90
N VAL A 718 -14.05 38.59 -7.07
CA VAL A 718 -13.93 37.15 -6.87
C VAL A 718 -15.21 36.40 -7.22
N ASP A 719 -15.08 35.22 -7.81
CA ASP A 719 -16.14 34.21 -7.92
C ASP A 719 -15.59 32.91 -7.32
N VAL A 720 -16.04 32.57 -6.12
CA VAL A 720 -15.53 31.45 -5.33
C VAL A 720 -16.66 30.47 -5.04
N LYS A 721 -16.39 29.19 -5.22
CA LYS A 721 -17.22 28.07 -4.81
C LYS A 721 -16.39 27.11 -3.95
N ALA A 722 -16.99 26.57 -2.92
CA ALA A 722 -16.33 25.63 -2.03
C ALA A 722 -17.29 24.49 -1.66
N TRP A 723 -16.74 23.30 -1.41
CA TRP A 723 -17.49 22.10 -1.03
C TRP A 723 -16.71 21.31 0.02
N THR A 724 -17.43 20.66 0.91
CA THR A 724 -16.86 19.49 1.61
C THR A 724 -16.91 18.27 0.68
N LEU A 725 -15.94 17.38 0.83
CA LEU A 725 -15.79 16.19 0.00
C LEU A 725 -16.00 14.91 0.83
N ASP A 726 -16.58 13.89 0.19
CA ASP A 726 -16.76 12.56 0.76
C ASP A 726 -16.62 11.50 -0.34
N ALA A 727 -15.62 10.63 -0.22
CA ALA A 727 -15.39 9.57 -1.18
C ALA A 727 -16.47 8.47 -1.14
N ASP A 728 -17.18 8.33 -0.03
CA ASP A 728 -18.25 7.35 0.15
C ASP A 728 -19.61 7.83 -0.35
N LYS A 729 -19.70 9.11 -0.75
CA LYS A 729 -20.95 9.69 -1.25
C LYS A 729 -21.51 9.00 -2.52
N SER A 730 -20.69 8.34 -3.30
CA SER A 730 -21.09 7.65 -4.55
C SER A 730 -22.14 6.54 -4.37
N GLY A 731 -22.60 6.31 -3.15
CA GLY A 731 -23.68 5.41 -2.77
C GLY A 731 -24.89 6.14 -2.21
N GLU A 732 -25.32 7.29 -2.74
CA GLU A 732 -26.69 7.78 -2.52
C GLU A 732 -27.71 6.81 -3.14
N THR A 733 -27.81 5.60 -2.59
CA THR A 733 -29.09 4.93 -2.51
C THR A 733 -29.97 5.85 -1.68
N GLY A 734 -31.10 6.29 -2.16
CA GLY A 734 -32.03 7.31 -1.65
C GLY A 734 -32.26 7.55 -0.15
N ILE A 735 -31.33 7.16 0.70
CA ILE A 735 -31.35 7.37 2.15
C ILE A 735 -30.91 8.77 2.52
N SER A 736 -29.95 9.39 1.80
CA SER A 736 -29.52 10.77 2.07
C SER A 736 -30.57 11.81 1.73
N SER A 737 -31.47 11.54 0.77
CA SER A 737 -32.61 12.41 0.50
C SER A 737 -33.64 12.41 1.63
N ILE A 738 -33.66 11.35 2.44
CA ILE A 738 -34.54 11.24 3.62
C ILE A 738 -34.00 12.07 4.80
N TRP A 739 -32.69 12.28 4.88
CA TRP A 739 -32.04 13.04 5.95
C TRP A 739 -32.19 14.56 5.82
N ASN A 740 -32.37 15.06 4.60
CA ASN A 740 -32.54 16.48 4.29
C ASN A 740 -34.00 16.89 4.10
N ASP A 741 -34.99 16.02 4.38
CA ASP A 741 -36.39 16.37 4.39
C ASP A 741 -36.67 17.29 5.59
N PRO A 742 -37.11 18.56 5.39
CA PRO A 742 -37.54 19.45 6.48
C PRO A 742 -38.67 18.86 7.35
N ALA A 743 -39.32 17.79 6.87
CA ALA A 743 -40.30 16.99 7.61
C ALA A 743 -39.66 15.87 8.46
N ALA A 744 -38.32 15.79 8.57
CA ALA A 744 -37.61 14.76 9.35
C ALA A 744 -37.86 14.79 10.88
N GLY A 745 -38.74 15.70 11.35
CA GLY A 745 -39.33 15.61 12.69
C GLY A 745 -40.49 14.62 12.80
N SER A 746 -40.93 13.97 11.70
CA SER A 746 -42.02 13.03 11.69
C SER A 746 -41.58 11.63 12.11
N GLU A 747 -42.45 10.90 12.83
CA GLU A 747 -42.25 9.54 13.32
C GLU A 747 -42.27 8.48 12.21
N ARG A 748 -41.64 8.73 11.06
CA ARG A 748 -41.62 7.76 9.95
C ARG A 748 -40.58 6.69 10.19
N ILE A 749 -40.98 5.45 9.93
CA ILE A 749 -40.18 4.25 10.11
C ILE A 749 -39.86 3.66 8.74
N TYR A 750 -38.59 3.30 8.49
CA TYR A 750 -38.15 2.75 7.22
C TYR A 750 -37.43 1.41 7.42
N ASN A 751 -37.49 0.52 6.45
CA ASN A 751 -36.61 -0.64 6.40
C ASN A 751 -35.20 -0.28 5.86
N ALA A 752 -34.30 -1.25 5.86
CA ALA A 752 -32.94 -1.05 5.35
C ALA A 752 -32.86 -0.75 3.84
N ALA A 753 -33.92 -1.03 3.07
CA ALA A 753 -34.07 -0.71 1.66
C ALA A 753 -34.74 0.65 1.40
N GLY A 754 -35.02 1.47 2.45
CA GLY A 754 -35.63 2.79 2.34
C GLY A 754 -37.14 2.80 2.14
N GLN A 755 -37.84 1.65 2.25
CA GLN A 755 -39.30 1.57 2.15
C GLN A 755 -39.92 1.90 3.50
N GLN A 756 -40.98 2.71 3.50
CA GLN A 756 -41.65 3.15 4.72
C GLN A 756 -42.54 2.05 5.31
N TYR A 757 -42.41 1.83 6.61
CA TYR A 757 -43.31 1.02 7.39
C TYR A 757 -44.47 1.85 7.93
N SER A 758 -45.66 1.27 8.00
CA SER A 758 -46.85 1.84 8.66
C SER A 758 -46.81 1.76 10.20
N ALA A 759 -45.96 0.90 10.74
CA ALA A 759 -45.75 0.68 12.20
C ALA A 759 -44.36 0.07 12.45
N ILE A 760 -43.90 0.10 13.70
CA ILE A 760 -42.65 -0.56 14.10
C ILE A 760 -42.77 -2.06 13.79
N PRO A 761 -41.86 -2.65 12.99
CA PRO A 761 -41.92 -4.06 12.67
C PRO A 761 -41.70 -4.93 13.93
N GLN A 762 -42.34 -6.06 13.99
CA GLN A 762 -42.21 -6.98 15.12
C GLN A 762 -40.86 -7.73 15.13
N LYS A 763 -40.14 -7.73 14.00
CA LYS A 763 -38.83 -8.36 13.85
C LYS A 763 -38.04 -7.74 12.70
N GLY A 764 -36.72 -7.57 12.91
CA GLY A 764 -35.79 -7.12 11.87
C GLY A 764 -35.26 -5.71 12.08
N LEU A 765 -34.46 -5.24 11.13
CA LEU A 765 -33.82 -3.93 11.16
C LEU A 765 -34.74 -2.85 10.64
N TYR A 766 -34.86 -1.73 11.37
CA TYR A 766 -35.59 -0.55 10.93
C TYR A 766 -34.90 0.75 11.32
N ILE A 767 -35.28 1.84 10.65
CA ILE A 767 -34.74 3.18 10.86
C ILE A 767 -35.88 4.08 11.34
N LEU A 768 -35.69 4.70 12.51
CA LEU A 768 -36.62 5.68 13.08
C LEU A 768 -35.85 6.92 13.54
N LYS A 769 -36.30 8.09 13.13
CA LYS A 769 -35.62 9.39 13.45
C LYS A 769 -34.13 9.33 13.16
N GLY A 770 -33.76 8.70 12.03
CA GLY A 770 -32.37 8.59 11.59
C GLY A 770 -31.47 7.62 12.37
N LYS A 771 -32.00 6.86 13.31
CA LYS A 771 -31.24 5.85 14.07
C LYS A 771 -31.68 4.45 13.67
N LYS A 772 -30.73 3.52 13.65
CA LYS A 772 -30.97 2.09 13.40
C LYS A 772 -31.45 1.41 14.67
N TYR A 773 -32.47 0.58 14.56
CA TYR A 773 -33.03 -0.25 15.63
C TYR A 773 -33.22 -1.66 15.12
N VAL A 774 -33.12 -2.62 16.02
CA VAL A 774 -33.43 -4.03 15.76
C VAL A 774 -34.67 -4.40 16.59
N ALA A 775 -35.74 -4.86 15.93
CA ALA A 775 -36.85 -5.53 16.61
C ALA A 775 -36.51 -7.00 16.71
N ASN A 776 -36.52 -7.55 17.92
CA ASN A 776 -36.16 -8.94 18.24
C ASN A 776 -37.36 -9.89 18.14
#